data_2e0b7e3369c271bb826cf41206a4e46e
#
_entry.id   2e0b7e3369c271bb826cf41206a4e46e
#
_cell.length_a   1.000
_cell.length_b   1.000
_cell.length_c   1.000
_cell.angle_alpha   90.00
_cell.angle_beta   90.00
_cell.angle_gamma   90.00
#
_symmetry.space_group_name_H-M   'P 1'
#
loop_
_entity.id
_entity.type
_entity.pdbx_description
1 polymer ?
#
loop_
_entity_poly.entity_id
_entity_poly.type
_entity_poly.pdbx_seq_one_letter_code
_entity_poly.pdbx_strand_id
1 'polypeptide(L)'
;MAQYNHTAIEKKWRERWEKNPINVNDGKKEKYYCLDMFPYPSGSGLHVGHWRGYVISDAWSRYQLLKGKYVIHPMGWDAFGLPAENYAIKMGVHPAKSTAENIKNIKRQINQIAAIYDWDMEVNTTDPSFYKWTQWIFVQMFKKGLAYEKEFPINWCPSCKTGLANEEVVNGCCERCGTPVTKKNLRQWMLKITDYAERLLNDLDKLDWPEKVKKMQTEWIGKSYGAEVDFPIDGREEKITVYTTRPDTLYGATFMVLAPEHALAKSLATDETREAVEKYIFDSSMKSNVDRLQDKEKTGVFTGSYAINPLNGAKVPIWLSDYVLADYGTGAIMCVPAHDDRDFEFAKKFNLPIIQVIAKDGKEIENMTEAYTEASGTMINSGEWNGMESSVLKKEAPAMIEARGIGKKTVNYKLRDWVFSRQRYWGEPIPIVHCPKCGNVPVPEDQLPLTLPEVEKYEPTGTGESPLAAIDWWVNTTCPCCGGPAKRETNTMPQWAGSSWYFLRYVDNKNDKELVSREKADKYLPVDMYIGGVEHAVLHLLYSRFYTKFLYDIGVIDFDEPFTKLFNQGMITGKNGIKMSKSKGNVVSPDDLVRDYGCDALRLYELFVGPPELDAEWDDRGIEGVSRFLKRFYTLVMDNKDKDVKETKEMVKIRHKLVYDIEQRFDQFSLNTVVSGFMEYNNKLIDLAKKEGGIDKETLKTFVILLSPFAPHMGEELWEALGGTYSVFHASWPECDKEAMKDDEISIPVQVNGKTRAVVSLPADVSKEDALAAGKEAAADKITGTIVKEIYVPGKIINLVVK
;
A
#
# COMPACT_ATOMS: atom_id res chain seq x y z
N MET A 1 42.74 -22.05 12.06
CA MET A 1 41.36 -21.46 12.01
C MET A 1 40.96 -21.31 10.55
N ALA A 2 39.84 -21.87 10.17
CA ALA A 2 39.29 -21.70 8.82
C ALA A 2 38.85 -20.24 8.65
N GLN A 3 39.35 -19.57 7.60
CA GLN A 3 39.01 -18.17 7.34
C GLN A 3 37.73 -18.10 6.49
N TYR A 4 36.74 -17.34 6.93
CA TYR A 4 35.52 -17.10 6.15
C TYR A 4 35.84 -16.27 4.89
N ASN A 5 35.63 -16.89 3.72
CA ASN A 5 35.85 -16.26 2.42
C ASN A 5 34.49 -16.19 1.68
N HIS A 6 33.77 -15.08 1.88
CA HIS A 6 32.44 -14.88 1.29
C HIS A 6 32.47 -15.04 -0.25
N THR A 7 33.45 -14.45 -0.92
CA THR A 7 33.52 -14.48 -2.39
C THR A 7 33.57 -15.89 -2.96
N ALA A 8 34.42 -16.75 -2.37
CA ALA A 8 34.54 -18.15 -2.81
C ALA A 8 33.28 -18.98 -2.51
N ILE A 9 32.70 -18.79 -1.31
CA ILE A 9 31.50 -19.50 -0.86
C ILE A 9 30.30 -19.11 -1.71
N GLU A 10 30.07 -17.82 -1.93
CA GLU A 10 28.96 -17.30 -2.73
C GLU A 10 29.03 -17.79 -4.18
N LYS A 11 30.22 -17.77 -4.79
CA LYS A 11 30.42 -18.29 -6.14
C LYS A 11 30.08 -19.78 -6.22
N LYS A 12 30.62 -20.61 -5.30
CA LYS A 12 30.38 -22.05 -5.21
C LYS A 12 28.86 -22.36 -5.16
N TRP A 13 28.13 -21.67 -4.30
CA TRP A 13 26.72 -22.01 -4.06
C TRP A 13 25.80 -21.48 -5.15
N ARG A 14 26.05 -20.31 -5.73
CA ARG A 14 25.32 -19.81 -6.91
C ARG A 14 25.42 -20.77 -8.08
N GLU A 15 26.63 -21.25 -8.41
CA GLU A 15 26.85 -22.23 -9.47
C GLU A 15 26.13 -23.56 -9.20
N ARG A 16 26.00 -23.96 -7.92
CA ARG A 16 25.28 -25.16 -7.52
C ARG A 16 23.77 -25.01 -7.62
N TRP A 17 23.20 -23.90 -7.16
CA TRP A 17 21.77 -23.62 -7.26
C TRP A 17 21.29 -23.46 -8.70
N GLU A 18 22.12 -22.91 -9.57
CA GLU A 18 21.82 -22.82 -11.00
C GLU A 18 21.67 -24.21 -11.63
N LYS A 19 22.53 -25.15 -11.25
CA LYS A 19 22.50 -26.54 -11.75
C LYS A 19 21.42 -27.40 -11.10
N ASN A 20 21.13 -27.14 -9.82
CA ASN A 20 20.19 -27.91 -9.02
C ASN A 20 19.31 -26.93 -8.21
N PRO A 21 18.20 -26.48 -8.76
CA PRO A 21 17.28 -25.58 -8.07
C PRO A 21 16.78 -26.17 -6.75
N ILE A 22 16.73 -25.32 -5.70
CA ILE A 22 16.30 -25.75 -4.35
C ILE A 22 14.79 -25.79 -4.16
N ASN A 23 14.04 -25.08 -4.98
CA ASN A 23 12.58 -25.00 -4.92
C ASN A 23 11.97 -25.66 -6.16
N VAL A 24 11.65 -26.94 -6.04
CA VAL A 24 11.10 -27.74 -7.15
C VAL A 24 9.66 -28.12 -6.84
N ASN A 25 8.78 -27.92 -7.83
CA ASN A 25 7.39 -28.33 -7.75
C ASN A 25 7.27 -29.83 -8.02
N ASP A 26 7.04 -30.60 -6.97
CA ASP A 26 6.80 -32.06 -7.06
C ASP A 26 5.29 -32.41 -7.15
N GLY A 27 4.43 -31.39 -7.18
CA GLY A 27 2.97 -31.54 -7.23
C GLY A 27 2.30 -32.01 -5.95
N LYS A 28 3.07 -32.27 -4.87
CA LYS A 28 2.58 -32.82 -3.59
C LYS A 28 2.55 -31.80 -2.47
N LYS A 29 3.45 -30.84 -2.50
CA LYS A 29 3.55 -29.81 -1.47
C LYS A 29 2.44 -28.77 -1.63
N GLU A 30 1.95 -28.28 -0.51
CA GLU A 30 1.06 -27.13 -0.48
C GLU A 30 1.78 -25.88 -1.03
N LYS A 31 1.10 -25.12 -1.87
CA LYS A 31 1.67 -23.90 -2.44
C LYS A 31 1.77 -22.79 -1.39
N TYR A 32 2.76 -21.94 -1.55
CA TYR A 32 2.84 -20.65 -0.89
C TYR A 32 3.31 -19.58 -1.89
N TYR A 33 2.44 -18.64 -2.23
CA TYR A 33 2.76 -17.60 -3.19
C TYR A 33 3.19 -16.33 -2.44
N CYS A 34 4.50 -16.07 -2.44
CA CYS A 34 5.10 -14.84 -1.93
C CYS A 34 5.44 -13.92 -3.10
N LEU A 35 4.93 -12.70 -3.09
CA LEU A 35 5.07 -11.77 -4.20
C LEU A 35 5.68 -10.45 -3.72
N ASP A 36 6.66 -9.97 -4.48
CA ASP A 36 7.17 -8.59 -4.41
C ASP A 36 6.49 -7.69 -5.42
N MET A 37 6.39 -6.40 -5.10
CA MET A 37 6.09 -5.41 -6.13
C MET A 37 7.27 -5.35 -7.10
N PHE A 38 7.01 -5.66 -8.38
CA PHE A 38 8.07 -5.69 -9.39
C PHE A 38 8.62 -4.28 -9.70
N PRO A 39 9.93 -4.18 -10.02
CA PRO A 39 10.58 -2.89 -10.16
C PRO A 39 10.25 -2.19 -11.48
N TYR A 40 10.31 -0.85 -11.45
CA TYR A 40 10.34 -0.02 -12.65
C TYR A 40 11.78 0.05 -13.19
N PRO A 41 12.06 -0.34 -14.44
CA PRO A 41 13.38 -0.21 -15.03
C PRO A 41 13.67 1.23 -15.51
N SER A 42 13.40 2.21 -14.66
CA SER A 42 13.49 3.66 -14.92
C SER A 42 14.84 4.29 -14.53
N GLY A 43 15.86 3.47 -14.35
CA GLY A 43 17.19 3.93 -13.99
C GLY A 43 18.23 2.84 -14.12
N SER A 44 19.51 3.21 -14.09
CA SER A 44 20.65 2.32 -14.39
C SER A 44 20.93 1.24 -13.32
N GLY A 45 20.14 1.10 -12.26
CA GLY A 45 20.31 0.06 -11.23
C GLY A 45 19.57 0.37 -9.93
N LEU A 46 19.62 -0.60 -9.02
CA LEU A 46 19.03 -0.56 -7.68
C LEU A 46 20.00 0.10 -6.67
N HIS A 47 19.45 0.58 -5.57
CA HIS A 47 20.18 0.95 -4.35
C HIS A 47 19.69 0.11 -3.17
N VAL A 48 20.38 0.16 -2.03
CA VAL A 48 20.08 -0.63 -0.83
C VAL A 48 18.59 -0.53 -0.41
N GLY A 49 17.97 0.63 -0.53
CA GLY A 49 16.55 0.78 -0.19
C GLY A 49 15.58 -0.09 -1.02
N HIS A 50 15.96 -0.50 -2.24
CA HIS A 50 15.19 -1.48 -3.00
C HIS A 50 15.43 -2.92 -2.50
N TRP A 51 16.65 -3.21 -2.04
CA TRP A 51 17.01 -4.54 -1.56
C TRP A 51 16.20 -4.97 -0.34
N ARG A 52 15.82 -4.03 0.52
CA ARG A 52 15.09 -4.34 1.76
C ARG A 52 13.85 -5.20 1.53
N GLY A 53 12.97 -4.79 0.61
CA GLY A 53 11.76 -5.55 0.28
C GLY A 53 12.09 -6.96 -0.22
N TYR A 54 12.99 -7.06 -1.19
CA TYR A 54 13.39 -8.32 -1.82
C TYR A 54 14.10 -9.28 -0.86
N VAL A 55 14.86 -8.76 0.10
CA VAL A 55 15.51 -9.59 1.14
C VAL A 55 14.46 -10.08 2.15
N ILE A 56 13.50 -9.24 2.53
CA ILE A 56 12.40 -9.64 3.42
C ILE A 56 11.58 -10.77 2.80
N SER A 57 11.17 -10.62 1.54
CA SER A 57 10.36 -11.61 0.83
C SER A 57 11.10 -12.93 0.62
N ASP A 58 12.40 -12.86 0.30
CA ASP A 58 13.21 -14.06 0.14
C ASP A 58 13.45 -14.80 1.46
N ALA A 59 13.75 -14.08 2.54
CA ALA A 59 13.91 -14.71 3.86
C ALA A 59 12.61 -15.40 4.31
N TRP A 60 11.47 -14.76 4.08
CA TRP A 60 10.15 -15.35 4.34
C TRP A 60 9.87 -16.54 3.44
N SER A 61 10.19 -16.47 2.16
CA SER A 61 10.03 -17.55 1.19
C SER A 61 10.85 -18.78 1.56
N ARG A 62 12.10 -18.59 1.97
CA ARG A 62 12.99 -19.67 2.44
C ARG A 62 12.48 -20.29 3.75
N TYR A 63 11.92 -19.52 4.64
CA TYR A 63 11.24 -20.03 5.82
C TYR A 63 10.07 -20.94 5.45
N GLN A 64 9.24 -20.54 4.47
CA GLN A 64 8.14 -21.37 3.99
C GLN A 64 8.61 -22.65 3.31
N LEU A 65 9.75 -22.62 2.60
CA LEU A 65 10.39 -23.86 2.09
C LEU A 65 10.74 -24.82 3.22
N LEU A 66 11.38 -24.33 4.29
CA LEU A 66 11.73 -25.14 5.46
C LEU A 66 10.51 -25.64 6.23
N LYS A 67 9.36 -24.96 6.12
CA LYS A 67 8.06 -25.44 6.60
C LYS A 67 7.41 -26.47 5.66
N GLY A 68 8.07 -26.86 4.59
CA GLY A 68 7.63 -27.91 3.66
C GLY A 68 6.71 -27.46 2.53
N LYS A 69 6.56 -26.15 2.32
CA LYS A 69 5.75 -25.60 1.22
C LYS A 69 6.49 -25.64 -0.13
N TYR A 70 5.74 -25.64 -1.23
CA TYR A 70 6.24 -25.22 -2.54
C TYR A 70 6.03 -23.71 -2.68
N VAL A 71 7.11 -22.95 -2.82
CA VAL A 71 7.06 -21.49 -2.86
C VAL A 71 7.01 -21.00 -4.30
N ILE A 72 6.01 -20.17 -4.61
CA ILE A 72 5.95 -19.38 -5.85
C ILE A 72 6.52 -18.01 -5.52
N HIS A 73 7.69 -17.69 -6.08
CA HIS A 73 8.39 -16.43 -5.85
C HIS A 73 8.89 -15.89 -7.19
N PRO A 74 8.01 -15.28 -8.00
CA PRO A 74 8.36 -14.79 -9.33
C PRO A 74 8.95 -13.39 -9.29
N MET A 75 9.58 -12.98 -10.39
CA MET A 75 10.05 -11.61 -10.61
C MET A 75 9.78 -11.19 -12.06
N GLY A 76 9.57 -9.90 -12.28
CA GLY A 76 9.28 -9.33 -13.60
C GLY A 76 9.54 -7.83 -13.64
N TRP A 77 8.99 -7.17 -14.68
CA TRP A 77 9.32 -5.80 -15.01
C TRP A 77 8.08 -4.97 -15.32
N ASP A 78 7.83 -3.93 -14.52
CA ASP A 78 6.86 -2.89 -14.84
C ASP A 78 7.54 -1.84 -15.73
N ALA A 79 7.60 -2.13 -17.02
CA ALA A 79 8.51 -1.49 -17.95
C ALA A 79 7.85 -0.43 -18.84
N PHE A 80 6.52 -0.32 -18.87
CA PHE A 80 5.78 0.75 -19.52
C PHE A 80 5.62 1.99 -18.60
N GLY A 81 5.15 3.08 -19.18
CA GLY A 81 4.69 4.28 -18.50
C GLY A 81 5.75 5.36 -18.29
N LEU A 82 5.34 6.39 -17.58
CA LEU A 82 6.09 7.64 -17.39
C LEU A 82 7.51 7.46 -16.83
N PRO A 83 7.77 6.56 -15.85
CA PRO A 83 9.11 6.44 -15.30
C PRO A 83 10.16 6.04 -16.34
N ALA A 84 9.84 5.02 -17.15
CA ALA A 84 10.73 4.52 -18.19
C ALA A 84 10.88 5.52 -19.36
N GLU A 85 9.78 6.11 -19.80
CA GLU A 85 9.78 7.07 -20.90
C GLU A 85 10.53 8.37 -20.54
N ASN A 86 10.29 8.94 -19.36
CA ASN A 86 11.00 10.14 -18.89
C ASN A 86 12.51 9.90 -18.75
N TYR A 87 12.89 8.69 -18.27
CA TYR A 87 14.30 8.31 -18.23
C TYR A 87 14.91 8.24 -19.64
N ALA A 88 14.22 7.62 -20.60
CA ALA A 88 14.65 7.50 -21.99
C ALA A 88 14.82 8.88 -22.67
N ILE A 89 13.85 9.79 -22.48
CA ILE A 89 13.92 11.17 -22.95
C ILE A 89 15.16 11.88 -22.38
N LYS A 90 15.38 11.78 -21.07
CA LYS A 90 16.55 12.37 -20.40
C LYS A 90 17.87 11.84 -20.96
N MET A 91 17.92 10.57 -21.35
CA MET A 91 19.10 9.92 -21.90
C MET A 91 19.24 10.09 -23.42
N GLY A 92 18.23 10.64 -24.10
CA GLY A 92 18.22 10.81 -25.56
C GLY A 92 18.19 9.49 -26.34
N VAL A 93 17.57 8.45 -25.77
CA VAL A 93 17.48 7.10 -26.37
C VAL A 93 16.03 6.63 -26.45
N HIS A 94 15.76 5.66 -27.33
CA HIS A 94 14.41 5.09 -27.43
C HIS A 94 14.06 4.29 -26.15
N PRO A 95 12.84 4.38 -25.60
CA PRO A 95 12.45 3.74 -24.34
C PRO A 95 12.60 2.23 -24.35
N ALA A 96 12.32 1.55 -25.46
CA ALA A 96 12.53 0.11 -25.59
C ALA A 96 14.00 -0.29 -25.35
N LYS A 97 14.95 0.50 -25.87
CA LYS A 97 16.39 0.23 -25.71
C LYS A 97 16.85 0.48 -24.28
N SER A 98 16.51 1.66 -23.72
CA SER A 98 16.91 2.02 -22.35
C SER A 98 16.31 1.05 -21.33
N THR A 99 15.06 0.63 -21.54
CA THR A 99 14.37 -0.34 -20.69
C THR A 99 15.05 -1.70 -20.73
N ALA A 100 15.39 -2.22 -21.90
CA ALA A 100 16.10 -3.49 -22.04
C ALA A 100 17.48 -3.48 -21.34
N GLU A 101 18.25 -2.39 -21.48
CA GLU A 101 19.55 -2.22 -20.83
C GLU A 101 19.42 -2.14 -19.30
N ASN A 102 18.41 -1.39 -18.81
CA ASN A 102 18.13 -1.27 -17.39
C ASN A 102 17.68 -2.61 -16.79
N ILE A 103 16.79 -3.34 -17.45
CA ILE A 103 16.35 -4.68 -17.04
C ILE A 103 17.57 -5.60 -16.87
N LYS A 104 18.46 -5.64 -17.86
CA LYS A 104 19.66 -6.49 -17.80
C LYS A 104 20.52 -6.18 -16.56
N ASN A 105 20.75 -4.90 -16.26
CA ASN A 105 21.55 -4.54 -15.09
C ASN A 105 20.81 -4.79 -13.77
N ILE A 106 19.53 -4.46 -13.69
CA ILE A 106 18.72 -4.69 -12.48
C ILE A 106 18.59 -6.18 -12.19
N LYS A 107 18.37 -7.01 -13.22
CA LYS A 107 18.34 -8.48 -13.11
C LYS A 107 19.67 -9.03 -12.56
N ARG A 108 20.80 -8.52 -13.02
CA ARG A 108 22.10 -8.85 -12.46
C ARG A 108 22.19 -8.52 -10.96
N GLN A 109 21.73 -7.32 -10.55
CA GLN A 109 21.72 -6.90 -9.15
C GLN A 109 20.75 -7.71 -8.29
N ILE A 110 19.57 -8.05 -8.82
CA ILE A 110 18.61 -8.93 -8.13
C ILE A 110 19.23 -10.33 -7.94
N ASN A 111 19.91 -10.85 -8.92
CA ASN A 111 20.62 -12.12 -8.79
C ASN A 111 21.73 -12.09 -7.72
N GLN A 112 22.31 -10.90 -7.43
CA GLN A 112 23.25 -10.76 -6.31
C GLN A 112 22.61 -10.91 -4.94
N ILE A 113 21.30 -10.64 -4.80
CA ILE A 113 20.54 -10.86 -3.55
C ILE A 113 20.53 -12.33 -3.17
N ALA A 114 20.74 -13.22 -4.15
CA ALA A 114 20.60 -14.68 -4.04
C ALA A 114 19.17 -15.11 -3.66
N ALA A 115 18.17 -14.33 -4.02
CA ALA A 115 16.77 -14.68 -3.81
C ALA A 115 16.37 -15.88 -4.69
N ILE A 116 15.43 -16.69 -4.17
CA ILE A 116 14.92 -17.89 -4.86
C ILE A 116 13.86 -17.55 -5.91
N TYR A 117 14.07 -16.46 -6.68
CA TYR A 117 13.16 -16.11 -7.77
C TYR A 117 13.11 -17.18 -8.85
N ASP A 118 11.90 -17.56 -9.25
CA ASP A 118 11.67 -18.42 -10.40
C ASP A 118 11.64 -17.57 -11.68
N TRP A 119 12.77 -17.51 -12.37
CA TRP A 119 12.91 -16.76 -13.62
C TRP A 119 12.18 -17.39 -14.81
N ASP A 120 11.71 -18.62 -14.71
CA ASP A 120 10.85 -19.24 -15.74
C ASP A 120 9.44 -18.63 -15.73
N MET A 121 9.06 -18.00 -14.62
CA MET A 121 7.82 -17.24 -14.48
C MET A 121 7.97 -15.76 -14.83
N GLU A 122 9.14 -15.30 -15.29
CA GLU A 122 9.39 -13.90 -15.61
C GLU A 122 8.34 -13.30 -16.55
N VAL A 123 7.87 -12.08 -16.23
CA VAL A 123 6.99 -11.30 -17.09
C VAL A 123 7.56 -9.90 -17.32
N ASN A 124 7.20 -9.30 -18.45
CA ASN A 124 7.55 -7.94 -18.79
C ASN A 124 6.31 -7.26 -19.39
N THR A 125 5.86 -6.16 -18.78
CA THR A 125 4.66 -5.45 -19.21
C THR A 125 4.77 -4.91 -20.65
N THR A 126 5.99 -4.71 -21.17
CA THR A 126 6.21 -4.27 -22.56
C THR A 126 6.25 -5.40 -23.60
N ASP A 127 6.18 -6.66 -23.14
CA ASP A 127 6.10 -7.79 -24.06
C ASP A 127 4.69 -7.89 -24.67
N PRO A 128 4.57 -7.96 -25.99
CA PRO A 128 3.27 -8.14 -26.65
C PRO A 128 2.46 -9.35 -26.16
N SER A 129 3.14 -10.42 -25.75
CA SER A 129 2.48 -11.61 -25.20
C SER A 129 1.86 -11.35 -23.81
N PHE A 130 2.36 -10.33 -23.09
CA PHE A 130 1.81 -9.87 -21.83
C PHE A 130 0.70 -8.84 -22.07
N TYR A 131 0.99 -7.72 -22.73
CA TYR A 131 0.01 -6.64 -22.84
C TYR A 131 -1.18 -6.94 -23.76
N LYS A 132 -1.11 -7.98 -24.60
CA LYS A 132 -2.28 -8.56 -25.25
C LYS A 132 -3.43 -8.75 -24.25
N TRP A 133 -3.12 -9.25 -23.07
CA TRP A 133 -4.11 -9.54 -22.05
C TRP A 133 -4.55 -8.30 -21.27
N THR A 134 -3.67 -7.31 -21.08
CA THR A 134 -4.08 -5.99 -20.58
C THR A 134 -5.12 -5.36 -21.52
N GLN A 135 -4.87 -5.43 -22.82
CA GLN A 135 -5.80 -4.96 -23.84
C GLN A 135 -7.10 -5.77 -23.85
N TRP A 136 -7.01 -7.08 -23.68
CA TRP A 136 -8.18 -7.94 -23.59
C TRP A 136 -9.07 -7.57 -22.40
N ILE A 137 -8.49 -7.34 -21.22
CA ILE A 137 -9.23 -6.88 -20.04
C ILE A 137 -9.97 -5.57 -20.34
N PHE A 138 -9.31 -4.62 -20.97
CA PHE A 138 -9.93 -3.35 -21.36
C PHE A 138 -11.13 -3.59 -22.31
N VAL A 139 -10.98 -4.44 -23.31
CA VAL A 139 -12.07 -4.80 -24.22
C VAL A 139 -13.26 -5.43 -23.49
N GLN A 140 -12.99 -6.33 -22.51
CA GLN A 140 -14.07 -6.90 -21.71
C GLN A 140 -14.78 -5.83 -20.86
N MET A 141 -14.03 -4.91 -20.24
CA MET A 141 -14.59 -3.76 -19.50
C MET A 141 -15.43 -2.87 -20.42
N PHE A 142 -14.96 -2.60 -21.63
CA PHE A 142 -15.71 -1.84 -22.62
C PHE A 142 -17.03 -2.53 -22.99
N LYS A 143 -17.00 -3.83 -23.29
CA LYS A 143 -18.20 -4.61 -23.59
C LYS A 143 -19.24 -4.63 -22.45
N LYS A 144 -18.76 -4.52 -21.21
CA LYS A 144 -19.61 -4.44 -19.99
C LYS A 144 -20.04 -3.01 -19.64
N GLY A 145 -19.62 -2.00 -20.42
CA GLY A 145 -19.94 -0.60 -20.17
C GLY A 145 -19.20 0.02 -18.98
N LEU A 146 -18.13 -0.64 -18.50
CA LEU A 146 -17.26 -0.14 -17.45
C LEU A 146 -16.15 0.77 -17.97
N ALA A 147 -15.72 0.59 -19.21
CA ALA A 147 -14.84 1.53 -19.90
C ALA A 147 -15.66 2.43 -20.80
N TYR A 148 -15.52 3.74 -20.65
CA TYR A 148 -16.23 4.75 -21.41
C TYR A 148 -15.40 5.99 -21.67
N GLU A 149 -15.81 6.81 -22.62
CA GLU A 149 -15.12 8.02 -23.02
C GLU A 149 -15.90 9.25 -22.56
N LYS A 150 -15.20 10.26 -22.02
CA LYS A 150 -15.78 11.50 -21.57
C LYS A 150 -14.82 12.66 -21.74
N GLU A 151 -15.32 13.80 -22.16
CA GLU A 151 -14.59 15.08 -22.20
C GLU A 151 -14.91 15.87 -20.93
N PHE A 152 -13.86 16.23 -20.16
CA PHE A 152 -14.02 17.02 -18.96
C PHE A 152 -12.66 17.55 -18.46
N PRO A 153 -12.65 18.50 -17.51
CA PRO A 153 -11.42 19.02 -16.91
C PRO A 153 -10.74 17.93 -16.05
N ILE A 154 -9.58 17.48 -16.48
CA ILE A 154 -8.75 16.53 -15.74
C ILE A 154 -7.54 17.20 -15.10
N ASN A 155 -6.89 16.54 -14.15
CA ASN A 155 -5.58 16.94 -13.66
C ASN A 155 -4.55 16.80 -14.78
N TRP A 156 -3.83 17.87 -15.05
CA TRP A 156 -2.80 17.92 -16.09
C TRP A 156 -1.44 18.27 -15.47
N CYS A 157 -0.44 17.45 -15.73
CA CYS A 157 0.93 17.78 -15.38
C CYS A 157 1.62 18.52 -16.55
N PRO A 158 1.96 19.80 -16.41
CA PRO A 158 2.58 20.55 -17.49
C PRO A 158 4.03 20.12 -17.78
N SER A 159 4.73 19.53 -16.80
CA SER A 159 6.08 18.99 -16.97
C SER A 159 6.06 17.62 -17.66
N CYS A 160 5.22 16.70 -17.19
CA CYS A 160 5.06 15.37 -17.83
C CYS A 160 4.20 15.45 -19.12
N LYS A 161 3.52 16.56 -19.37
CA LYS A 161 2.66 16.81 -20.54
C LYS A 161 1.61 15.69 -20.73
N THR A 162 0.93 15.32 -19.66
CA THR A 162 -0.10 14.26 -19.67
C THR A 162 -1.17 14.47 -18.63
N GLY A 163 -2.34 13.88 -18.85
CA GLY A 163 -3.41 13.79 -17.85
C GLY A 163 -3.04 12.82 -16.73
N LEU A 164 -3.53 13.09 -15.53
CA LEU A 164 -3.32 12.30 -14.33
C LEU A 164 -4.66 11.90 -13.72
N ALA A 165 -4.73 10.71 -13.15
CA ALA A 165 -5.81 10.31 -12.26
C ALA A 165 -5.73 11.10 -10.94
N ASN A 166 -6.82 11.13 -10.18
CA ASN A 166 -6.82 11.84 -8.89
C ASN A 166 -5.83 11.21 -7.89
N GLU A 167 -5.66 9.91 -7.97
CA GLU A 167 -4.75 9.11 -7.15
C GLU A 167 -3.27 9.44 -7.40
N GLU A 168 -2.95 9.97 -8.59
CA GLU A 168 -1.59 10.36 -9.00
C GLU A 168 -1.25 11.82 -8.64
N VAL A 169 -2.13 12.51 -7.88
CA VAL A 169 -1.92 13.88 -7.42
C VAL A 169 -1.76 13.90 -5.91
N VAL A 170 -0.59 14.28 -5.44
CA VAL A 170 -0.25 14.35 -4.01
C VAL A 170 0.03 15.81 -3.63
N ASN A 171 -0.74 16.35 -2.68
CA ASN A 171 -0.63 17.76 -2.24
C ASN A 171 -0.68 18.77 -3.42
N GLY A 172 -1.55 18.49 -4.41
CA GLY A 172 -1.70 19.36 -5.58
C GLY A 172 -0.58 19.25 -6.62
N CYS A 173 0.36 18.34 -6.44
CA CYS A 173 1.48 18.13 -7.34
C CYS A 173 1.44 16.74 -7.97
N CYS A 174 2.04 16.62 -9.14
CA CYS A 174 2.26 15.32 -9.80
C CYS A 174 3.13 14.42 -8.93
N GLU A 175 2.66 13.24 -8.58
CA GLU A 175 3.38 12.25 -7.77
C GLU A 175 4.78 11.92 -8.35
N ARG A 176 4.91 11.94 -9.69
CA ARG A 176 6.14 11.56 -10.39
C ARG A 176 7.21 12.62 -10.43
N CYS A 177 6.84 13.86 -10.75
CA CYS A 177 7.84 14.93 -10.98
C CYS A 177 7.76 16.07 -9.97
N GLY A 178 6.78 16.07 -9.07
CA GLY A 178 6.59 17.12 -8.07
C GLY A 178 6.08 18.46 -8.61
N THR A 179 5.78 18.55 -9.92
CA THR A 179 5.27 19.79 -10.52
C THR A 179 3.81 20.02 -10.12
N PRO A 180 3.42 21.25 -9.73
CA PRO A 180 2.02 21.60 -9.51
C PRO A 180 1.15 21.25 -10.73
N VAL A 181 0.01 20.59 -10.48
CA VAL A 181 -0.92 20.23 -11.55
C VAL A 181 -1.86 21.37 -11.87
N THR A 182 -2.33 21.40 -13.13
CA THR A 182 -3.34 22.34 -13.61
C THR A 182 -4.58 21.57 -14.06
N LYS A 183 -5.64 22.26 -14.46
CA LYS A 183 -6.79 21.62 -15.12
C LYS A 183 -6.71 21.81 -16.64
N LYS A 184 -7.03 20.75 -17.37
CA LYS A 184 -7.10 20.78 -18.84
C LYS A 184 -8.30 19.98 -19.31
N ASN A 185 -9.09 20.57 -20.18
CA ASN A 185 -10.27 19.90 -20.77
C ASN A 185 -9.78 18.94 -21.87
N LEU A 186 -9.95 17.66 -21.67
CA LEU A 186 -9.50 16.62 -22.59
C LEU A 186 -10.52 15.49 -22.64
N ARG A 187 -10.63 14.90 -23.81
CA ARG A 187 -11.35 13.63 -24.00
C ARG A 187 -10.53 12.49 -23.42
N GLN A 188 -11.11 11.75 -22.48
CA GLN A 188 -10.42 10.72 -21.71
C GLN A 188 -11.21 9.41 -21.66
N TRP A 189 -10.52 8.29 -21.72
CA TRP A 189 -11.06 7.02 -21.30
C TRP A 189 -11.11 6.95 -19.78
N MET A 190 -12.24 6.46 -19.30
CA MET A 190 -12.56 6.29 -17.89
C MET A 190 -12.90 4.86 -17.60
N LEU A 191 -12.49 4.35 -16.43
CA LEU A 191 -12.98 3.07 -15.89
C LEU A 191 -13.89 3.33 -14.70
N LYS A 192 -15.09 2.73 -14.70
CA LYS A 192 -16.10 2.87 -13.63
C LYS A 192 -15.73 2.07 -12.38
N ILE A 193 -14.62 2.44 -11.74
CA ILE A 193 -14.24 1.86 -10.44
C ILE A 193 -15.29 2.17 -9.37
N THR A 194 -16.09 3.23 -9.56
CA THR A 194 -17.16 3.63 -8.64
C THR A 194 -18.26 2.58 -8.55
N ASP A 195 -18.53 1.80 -9.61
CA ASP A 195 -19.49 0.69 -9.58
C ASP A 195 -19.07 -0.43 -8.61
N TYR A 196 -17.79 -0.46 -8.24
CA TYR A 196 -17.21 -1.40 -7.29
C TYR A 196 -16.95 -0.81 -5.90
N ALA A 197 -17.28 0.48 -5.67
CA ALA A 197 -16.95 1.20 -4.44
C ALA A 197 -17.43 0.47 -3.18
N GLU A 198 -18.68 -0.03 -3.20
CA GLU A 198 -19.27 -0.76 -2.07
C GLU A 198 -18.52 -2.06 -1.77
N ARG A 199 -18.23 -2.86 -2.79
CA ARG A 199 -17.49 -4.12 -2.65
C ARG A 199 -16.05 -3.88 -2.22
N LEU A 200 -15.39 -2.88 -2.81
CA LEU A 200 -14.03 -2.47 -2.42
C LEU A 200 -13.95 -2.05 -0.96
N LEU A 201 -15.01 -1.43 -0.43
CA LEU A 201 -15.07 -1.02 0.96
C LEU A 201 -15.36 -2.20 1.90
N ASN A 202 -16.43 -2.95 1.62
CA ASN A 202 -16.91 -4.02 2.52
C ASN A 202 -15.93 -5.19 2.60
N ASP A 203 -15.25 -5.50 1.48
CA ASP A 203 -14.34 -6.63 1.41
C ASP A 203 -12.97 -6.37 2.07
N LEU A 204 -12.70 -5.15 2.54
CA LEU A 204 -11.50 -4.86 3.36
C LEU A 204 -11.44 -5.71 4.63
N ASP A 205 -12.59 -6.08 5.18
CA ASP A 205 -12.68 -6.91 6.39
C ASP A 205 -12.19 -8.36 6.16
N LYS A 206 -12.18 -8.83 4.90
CA LYS A 206 -11.68 -10.15 4.52
C LYS A 206 -10.15 -10.24 4.49
N LEU A 207 -9.45 -9.09 4.48
CA LEU A 207 -8.03 -8.98 4.19
C LEU A 207 -7.18 -8.92 5.47
N ASP A 208 -6.12 -9.72 5.54
CA ASP A 208 -5.07 -9.60 6.57
C ASP A 208 -4.05 -8.53 6.14
N TRP A 209 -4.53 -7.29 6.09
CA TRP A 209 -3.75 -6.13 5.67
C TRP A 209 -3.54 -5.17 6.84
N PRO A 210 -2.45 -4.37 6.82
CA PRO A 210 -2.22 -3.34 7.83
C PRO A 210 -3.40 -2.37 7.96
N GLU A 211 -3.83 -2.11 9.19
CA GLU A 211 -4.97 -1.21 9.47
C GLU A 211 -4.79 0.19 8.85
N LYS A 212 -3.54 0.66 8.76
CA LYS A 212 -3.20 1.91 8.08
C LYS A 212 -3.65 1.90 6.62
N VAL A 213 -3.40 0.80 5.89
CA VAL A 213 -3.77 0.68 4.46
C VAL A 213 -5.29 0.57 4.32
N LYS A 214 -5.95 -0.25 5.15
CA LYS A 214 -7.41 -0.34 5.17
C LYS A 214 -8.05 1.02 5.42
N LYS A 215 -7.55 1.76 6.39
CA LYS A 215 -8.02 3.12 6.68
C LYS A 215 -7.81 4.07 5.51
N MET A 216 -6.64 4.05 4.86
CA MET A 216 -6.36 4.87 3.68
C MET A 216 -7.35 4.58 2.55
N GLN A 217 -7.64 3.30 2.26
CA GLN A 217 -8.63 2.94 1.23
C GLN A 217 -10.06 3.33 1.65
N THR A 218 -10.44 3.12 2.91
CA THR A 218 -11.73 3.53 3.44
C THR A 218 -11.96 5.03 3.29
N GLU A 219 -10.98 5.84 3.65
CA GLU A 219 -11.06 7.31 3.55
C GLU A 219 -11.04 7.79 2.09
N TRP A 220 -10.32 7.09 1.22
CA TRP A 220 -10.27 7.37 -0.22
C TRP A 220 -11.59 7.06 -0.90
N ILE A 221 -12.17 5.90 -0.63
CA ILE A 221 -13.49 5.52 -1.12
C ILE A 221 -14.54 6.47 -0.53
N GLY A 222 -14.42 6.81 0.76
CA GLY A 222 -15.12 7.90 1.41
C GLY A 222 -16.64 7.78 1.30
N LYS A 223 -17.18 6.62 1.68
CA LYS A 223 -18.63 6.39 1.75
C LYS A 223 -19.28 7.35 2.73
N SER A 224 -20.32 8.04 2.30
CA SER A 224 -21.10 8.94 3.13
C SER A 224 -22.60 8.68 2.98
N TYR A 225 -23.31 8.79 4.07
CA TYR A 225 -24.75 8.69 4.12
C TYR A 225 -25.36 10.07 4.23
N GLY A 226 -26.40 10.35 3.45
CA GLY A 226 -27.05 11.64 3.43
C GLY A 226 -28.35 11.62 2.65
N ALA A 227 -28.70 12.80 2.15
CA ALA A 227 -29.85 12.98 1.29
C ALA A 227 -29.50 13.90 0.10
N GLU A 228 -30.05 13.59 -1.05
CA GLU A 228 -30.28 14.56 -2.09
C GLU A 228 -31.56 15.31 -1.77
N VAL A 229 -31.52 16.62 -1.85
CA VAL A 229 -32.65 17.52 -1.53
C VAL A 229 -32.87 18.42 -2.71
N ASP A 230 -34.12 18.52 -3.14
CA ASP A 230 -34.57 19.33 -4.28
C ASP A 230 -35.03 20.71 -3.80
N PHE A 231 -34.38 21.76 -4.26
CA PHE A 231 -34.73 23.12 -4.02
C PHE A 231 -35.36 23.72 -5.29
N PRO A 232 -36.67 23.96 -5.33
CA PRO A 232 -37.31 24.66 -6.45
C PRO A 232 -36.68 26.05 -6.65
N ILE A 233 -36.52 26.46 -7.90
CA ILE A 233 -36.05 27.84 -8.21
C ILE A 233 -37.27 28.75 -8.27
N ASP A 234 -37.21 29.88 -7.55
CA ASP A 234 -38.29 30.83 -7.50
C ASP A 234 -38.65 31.38 -8.89
N GLY A 235 -39.89 31.24 -9.28
CA GLY A 235 -40.40 31.71 -10.60
C GLY A 235 -40.01 30.82 -11.80
N ARG A 236 -39.51 29.59 -11.56
CA ARG A 236 -39.11 28.65 -12.62
C ARG A 236 -39.65 27.25 -12.32
N GLU A 237 -39.74 26.42 -13.37
CA GLU A 237 -40.10 25.00 -13.22
C GLU A 237 -38.89 24.14 -12.80
N GLU A 238 -37.69 24.66 -12.96
CA GLU A 238 -36.43 23.98 -12.67
C GLU A 238 -36.19 23.94 -11.16
N LYS A 239 -35.38 22.95 -10.76
CA LYS A 239 -34.92 22.78 -9.38
C LYS A 239 -33.43 22.58 -9.33
N ILE A 240 -32.83 22.88 -8.19
CA ILE A 240 -31.44 22.58 -7.86
C ILE A 240 -31.42 21.43 -6.86
N THR A 241 -30.82 20.31 -7.21
CA THR A 241 -30.62 19.20 -6.29
C THR A 241 -29.29 19.35 -5.58
N VAL A 242 -29.29 19.32 -4.26
CA VAL A 242 -28.06 19.32 -3.44
C VAL A 242 -27.88 17.99 -2.72
N TYR A 243 -26.65 17.55 -2.56
CA TYR A 243 -26.32 16.44 -1.67
C TYR A 243 -25.81 16.98 -0.33
N THR A 244 -26.35 16.48 0.76
CA THR A 244 -25.91 16.84 2.11
C THR A 244 -25.75 15.64 3.03
N THR A 245 -24.66 15.65 3.82
CA THR A 245 -24.46 14.69 4.94
C THR A 245 -25.04 15.19 6.25
N ARG A 246 -25.61 16.41 6.24
CA ARG A 246 -26.24 17.08 7.37
C ARG A 246 -27.69 17.47 7.06
N PRO A 247 -28.55 16.50 6.66
CA PRO A 247 -29.95 16.78 6.36
C PRO A 247 -30.74 17.29 7.59
N ASP A 248 -30.23 17.00 8.80
CA ASP A 248 -30.72 17.54 10.06
C ASP A 248 -30.70 19.07 10.13
N THR A 249 -29.78 19.73 9.41
CA THR A 249 -29.62 21.19 9.45
C THR A 249 -30.39 21.94 8.36
N LEU A 250 -31.22 21.28 7.59
CA LEU A 250 -31.89 21.83 6.40
C LEU A 250 -32.72 23.12 6.69
N TYR A 251 -33.33 23.24 7.88
CA TYR A 251 -34.03 24.45 8.30
C TYR A 251 -33.11 25.66 8.44
N GLY A 252 -31.82 25.43 8.70
CA GLY A 252 -30.80 26.47 8.83
C GLY A 252 -30.13 26.88 7.51
N ALA A 253 -30.58 26.34 6.38
CA ALA A 253 -30.06 26.72 5.07
C ALA A 253 -30.54 28.15 4.71
N THR A 254 -29.62 29.10 4.69
CA THR A 254 -29.94 30.54 4.47
C THR A 254 -29.49 31.06 3.12
N PHE A 255 -28.63 30.32 2.42
CA PHE A 255 -28.23 30.60 1.04
C PHE A 255 -27.78 29.30 0.37
N MET A 256 -27.60 29.36 -0.94
CA MET A 256 -27.16 28.27 -1.77
C MET A 256 -25.97 28.70 -2.59
N VAL A 257 -24.99 27.79 -2.79
CA VAL A 257 -23.83 28.04 -3.63
C VAL A 257 -23.69 26.97 -4.70
N LEU A 258 -23.51 27.38 -5.93
CA LEU A 258 -23.20 26.54 -7.07
C LEU A 258 -21.74 26.72 -7.50
N ALA A 259 -21.18 25.68 -8.04
CA ALA A 259 -19.89 25.75 -8.74
C ALA A 259 -20.01 26.69 -9.97
N PRO A 260 -19.00 27.48 -10.31
CA PRO A 260 -19.02 28.32 -11.51
C PRO A 260 -19.26 27.54 -12.81
N GLU A 261 -18.88 26.24 -12.82
CA GLU A 261 -19.06 25.33 -13.95
C GLU A 261 -20.42 24.60 -13.98
N HIS A 262 -21.29 24.86 -12.99
CA HIS A 262 -22.60 24.20 -12.92
C HIS A 262 -23.45 24.56 -14.14
N ALA A 263 -24.23 23.61 -14.67
CA ALA A 263 -25.01 23.77 -15.88
C ALA A 263 -25.99 24.97 -15.82
N LEU A 264 -26.52 25.26 -14.63
CA LEU A 264 -27.46 26.35 -14.42
C LEU A 264 -26.77 27.72 -14.13
N ALA A 265 -25.44 27.75 -13.90
CA ALA A 265 -24.73 28.93 -13.43
C ALA A 265 -25.01 30.19 -14.28
N LYS A 266 -24.95 30.07 -15.61
CA LYS A 266 -25.22 31.18 -16.53
C LYS A 266 -26.71 31.55 -16.62
N SER A 267 -27.58 30.55 -16.61
CA SER A 267 -29.02 30.76 -16.76
C SER A 267 -29.70 31.39 -15.54
N LEU A 268 -29.07 31.26 -14.37
CA LEU A 268 -29.53 31.86 -13.11
C LEU A 268 -29.22 33.35 -12.99
N ALA A 269 -28.34 33.90 -13.82
CA ALA A 269 -28.04 35.31 -13.84
C ALA A 269 -29.23 36.13 -14.35
N THR A 270 -29.62 37.16 -13.60
CA THR A 270 -30.57 38.18 -14.07
C THR A 270 -29.87 39.18 -14.99
N ASP A 271 -30.62 40.03 -15.69
CA ASP A 271 -30.01 41.04 -16.55
C ASP A 271 -29.08 42.01 -15.80
N GLU A 272 -29.37 42.26 -14.52
CA GLU A 272 -28.57 43.12 -13.65
C GLU A 272 -27.26 42.44 -13.17
N THR A 273 -27.23 41.12 -13.06
CA THR A 273 -26.08 40.36 -12.51
C THR A 273 -25.27 39.66 -13.60
N ARG A 274 -25.74 39.63 -14.84
CA ARG A 274 -25.18 38.83 -15.94
C ARG A 274 -23.68 39.09 -16.17
N GLU A 275 -23.28 40.36 -16.26
CA GLU A 275 -21.90 40.73 -16.51
C GLU A 275 -20.96 40.25 -15.36
N ALA A 276 -21.40 40.45 -14.12
CA ALA A 276 -20.65 40.03 -12.94
C ALA A 276 -20.53 38.50 -12.83
N VAL A 277 -21.61 37.78 -13.16
CA VAL A 277 -21.64 36.30 -13.16
C VAL A 277 -20.73 35.74 -14.25
N GLU A 278 -20.83 36.23 -15.46
CA GLU A 278 -19.98 35.77 -16.58
C GLU A 278 -18.50 36.04 -16.31
N LYS A 279 -18.18 37.20 -15.77
CA LYS A 279 -16.82 37.54 -15.35
C LYS A 279 -16.33 36.57 -14.28
N TYR A 280 -17.13 36.31 -13.26
CA TYR A 280 -16.76 35.42 -12.16
C TYR A 280 -16.53 33.98 -12.66
N ILE A 281 -17.36 33.47 -13.58
CA ILE A 281 -17.18 32.15 -14.22
C ILE A 281 -15.86 32.10 -14.98
N PHE A 282 -15.56 33.16 -15.74
CA PHE A 282 -14.30 33.25 -16.49
C PHE A 282 -13.08 33.28 -15.55
N ASP A 283 -13.08 34.17 -14.55
CA ASP A 283 -11.98 34.32 -13.60
C ASP A 283 -11.74 33.00 -12.81
N SER A 284 -12.82 32.33 -12.40
CA SER A 284 -12.76 31.04 -11.73
C SER A 284 -12.19 29.92 -12.61
N SER A 285 -12.48 29.97 -13.91
CA SER A 285 -11.96 28.96 -14.87
C SER A 285 -10.43 28.99 -15.02
N MET A 286 -9.82 30.12 -14.69
CA MET A 286 -8.36 30.32 -14.72
C MET A 286 -7.64 29.79 -13.48
N LYS A 287 -8.36 29.48 -12.40
CA LYS A 287 -7.80 28.96 -11.14
C LYS A 287 -7.75 27.42 -11.13
N SER A 288 -6.69 26.86 -10.57
CA SER A 288 -6.65 25.43 -10.28
C SER A 288 -7.56 25.07 -9.09
N ASN A 289 -7.99 23.80 -8.98
CA ASN A 289 -8.75 23.36 -7.80
C ASN A 289 -7.95 23.49 -6.49
N VAL A 290 -6.61 23.40 -6.57
CA VAL A 290 -5.74 23.60 -5.41
C VAL A 290 -5.77 25.04 -4.94
N ASP A 291 -5.66 25.98 -5.87
CA ASP A 291 -5.74 27.42 -5.56
C ASP A 291 -7.10 27.74 -4.93
N ARG A 292 -8.19 27.21 -5.52
CA ARG A 292 -9.55 27.37 -5.00
C ARG A 292 -9.75 26.84 -3.57
N LEU A 293 -9.14 25.69 -3.25
CA LEU A 293 -9.25 25.07 -1.92
C LEU A 293 -8.30 25.70 -0.88
N GLN A 294 -7.17 26.24 -1.32
CA GLN A 294 -6.17 26.88 -0.45
C GLN A 294 -6.42 28.38 -0.23
N ASP A 295 -7.24 29.00 -1.09
CA ASP A 295 -7.57 30.41 -0.99
C ASP A 295 -8.29 30.69 0.34
N LYS A 296 -7.62 31.44 1.23
CA LYS A 296 -8.17 31.79 2.55
C LYS A 296 -9.32 32.77 2.44
N GLU A 297 -9.35 33.55 1.35
CA GLU A 297 -10.39 34.53 1.14
C GLU A 297 -11.54 33.97 0.32
N LYS A 298 -12.71 33.79 0.91
CA LYS A 298 -13.91 33.33 0.20
C LYS A 298 -14.37 34.38 -0.81
N THR A 299 -14.49 33.97 -2.07
CA THR A 299 -15.02 34.82 -3.14
C THR A 299 -16.36 34.29 -3.61
N GLY A 300 -17.20 35.15 -4.18
CA GLY A 300 -18.48 34.74 -4.73
C GLY A 300 -19.21 35.85 -5.42
N VAL A 301 -20.19 35.51 -6.24
CA VAL A 301 -21.09 36.45 -6.94
C VAL A 301 -22.54 36.01 -6.77
N PHE A 302 -23.42 36.94 -6.43
CA PHE A 302 -24.85 36.69 -6.39
C PHE A 302 -25.41 36.58 -7.81
N THR A 303 -26.22 35.55 -8.07
CA THR A 303 -26.81 35.33 -9.41
C THR A 303 -28.01 36.23 -9.71
N GLY A 304 -28.62 36.80 -8.70
CA GLY A 304 -29.91 37.52 -8.82
C GLY A 304 -31.12 36.60 -8.62
N SER A 305 -30.95 35.32 -8.61
CA SER A 305 -32.01 34.32 -8.46
C SER A 305 -32.07 33.73 -7.05
N TYR A 306 -33.21 33.17 -6.71
CA TYR A 306 -33.47 32.52 -5.41
C TYR A 306 -33.94 31.09 -5.58
N ALA A 307 -33.63 30.23 -4.62
CA ALA A 307 -34.24 28.92 -4.46
C ALA A 307 -35.22 28.94 -3.28
N ILE A 308 -36.10 27.98 -3.21
CA ILE A 308 -37.08 27.79 -2.14
C ILE A 308 -36.62 26.65 -1.27
N ASN A 309 -36.44 26.89 0.03
CA ASN A 309 -36.18 25.81 0.98
C ASN A 309 -37.44 24.93 1.09
N PRO A 310 -37.33 23.62 0.76
CA PRO A 310 -38.54 22.78 0.66
C PRO A 310 -39.17 22.42 2.01
N LEU A 311 -38.50 22.71 3.17
CA LEU A 311 -39.09 22.45 4.49
C LEU A 311 -39.89 23.64 5.06
N ASN A 312 -39.40 24.87 4.87
CA ASN A 312 -40.01 26.07 5.47
C ASN A 312 -40.51 27.09 4.47
N GLY A 313 -40.31 26.86 3.17
CA GLY A 313 -40.72 27.77 2.10
C GLY A 313 -39.89 29.08 2.02
N ALA A 314 -38.81 29.20 2.76
CA ALA A 314 -37.99 30.38 2.74
C ALA A 314 -37.25 30.54 1.42
N LYS A 315 -37.21 31.80 0.91
CA LYS A 315 -36.36 32.15 -0.25
C LYS A 315 -34.91 32.28 0.17
N VAL A 316 -34.02 31.50 -0.45
CA VAL A 316 -32.58 31.50 -0.21
C VAL A 316 -31.85 32.00 -1.47
N PRO A 317 -30.98 33.02 -1.36
CA PRO A 317 -30.27 33.56 -2.52
C PRO A 317 -29.28 32.52 -3.07
N ILE A 318 -29.15 32.46 -4.40
CA ILE A 318 -28.25 31.57 -5.10
C ILE A 318 -27.00 32.35 -5.49
N TRP A 319 -25.86 31.84 -5.02
CA TRP A 319 -24.52 32.37 -5.29
C TRP A 319 -23.70 31.43 -6.15
N LEU A 320 -22.73 31.94 -6.88
CA LEU A 320 -21.63 31.18 -7.42
C LEU A 320 -20.39 31.41 -6.56
N SER A 321 -19.66 30.35 -6.24
CA SER A 321 -18.38 30.47 -5.58
C SER A 321 -17.44 29.36 -6.01
N ASP A 322 -16.17 29.70 -6.10
CA ASP A 322 -15.09 28.80 -6.54
C ASP A 322 -14.65 27.77 -5.49
N TYR A 323 -15.11 27.88 -4.22
CA TYR A 323 -14.88 26.83 -3.22
C TYR A 323 -15.80 25.62 -3.40
N VAL A 324 -16.86 25.71 -4.24
CA VAL A 324 -17.69 24.58 -4.62
C VAL A 324 -17.18 24.00 -5.93
N LEU A 325 -16.94 22.67 -5.95
CA LEU A 325 -16.41 21.98 -7.12
C LEU A 325 -17.54 21.28 -7.88
N ALA A 326 -17.59 21.42 -9.20
CA ALA A 326 -18.62 20.85 -10.04
C ALA A 326 -18.58 19.30 -10.09
N ASP A 327 -17.43 18.71 -9.78
CA ASP A 327 -17.19 17.28 -9.79
C ASP A 327 -17.43 16.62 -8.41
N TYR A 328 -17.88 17.37 -7.40
CA TYR A 328 -18.26 16.84 -6.10
C TYR A 328 -19.78 16.96 -5.86
N GLY A 329 -20.42 15.81 -5.59
CA GLY A 329 -21.86 15.74 -5.41
C GLY A 329 -22.62 16.20 -6.66
N THR A 330 -23.52 17.17 -6.50
CA THR A 330 -24.31 17.76 -7.59
C THR A 330 -23.70 19.04 -8.15
N GLY A 331 -22.52 19.47 -7.66
CA GLY A 331 -21.96 20.79 -8.00
C GLY A 331 -22.71 21.96 -7.38
N ALA A 332 -23.63 21.68 -6.43
CA ALA A 332 -24.40 22.66 -5.68
C ALA A 332 -24.47 22.25 -4.22
N ILE A 333 -24.44 23.21 -3.31
CA ILE A 333 -24.55 22.97 -1.87
C ILE A 333 -25.60 23.90 -1.25
N MET A 334 -26.33 23.40 -0.27
CA MET A 334 -27.05 24.26 0.68
C MET A 334 -26.07 24.75 1.74
N CYS A 335 -26.12 25.98 2.12
CA CYS A 335 -25.21 26.56 3.09
C CYS A 335 -25.92 26.85 4.41
N VAL A 336 -25.30 26.34 5.48
CA VAL A 336 -25.81 26.41 6.85
C VAL A 336 -24.79 27.12 7.74
N PRO A 337 -24.71 28.44 7.68
CA PRO A 337 -23.62 29.23 8.28
C PRO A 337 -23.52 29.05 9.80
N ALA A 338 -24.60 28.72 10.49
CA ALA A 338 -24.54 28.49 11.93
C ALA A 338 -23.79 27.17 12.29
N HIS A 339 -23.59 26.24 11.34
CA HIS A 339 -23.08 24.88 11.59
C HIS A 339 -21.96 24.43 10.66
N ASP A 340 -21.43 25.30 9.81
CA ASP A 340 -20.25 25.08 8.96
C ASP A 340 -19.38 26.35 8.94
N ASP A 341 -18.09 26.20 9.24
CA ASP A 341 -17.15 27.31 9.35
C ASP A 341 -16.99 28.08 8.03
N ARG A 342 -16.97 27.36 6.90
CA ARG A 342 -16.81 27.96 5.56
C ARG A 342 -18.04 28.77 5.18
N ASP A 343 -19.22 28.25 5.49
CA ASP A 343 -20.49 28.92 5.25
C ASP A 343 -20.63 30.13 6.19
N PHE A 344 -20.13 30.02 7.42
CA PHE A 344 -20.11 31.12 8.39
C PHE A 344 -19.24 32.27 7.90
N GLU A 345 -17.99 31.99 7.45
CA GLU A 345 -17.09 33.00 6.91
C GLU A 345 -17.70 33.68 5.68
N PHE A 346 -18.33 32.92 4.78
CA PHE A 346 -19.00 33.43 3.59
C PHE A 346 -20.19 34.31 3.97
N ALA A 347 -21.04 33.85 4.88
CA ALA A 347 -22.20 34.62 5.34
C ALA A 347 -21.80 35.94 6.01
N LYS A 348 -20.75 35.95 6.83
CA LYS A 348 -20.21 37.18 7.43
C LYS A 348 -19.69 38.17 6.37
N LYS A 349 -18.93 37.66 5.37
CA LYS A 349 -18.38 38.49 4.31
C LYS A 349 -19.46 39.17 3.46
N PHE A 350 -20.50 38.40 3.11
CA PHE A 350 -21.57 38.89 2.23
C PHE A 350 -22.83 39.37 2.97
N ASN A 351 -22.75 39.47 4.30
CA ASN A 351 -23.83 39.91 5.17
C ASN A 351 -25.13 39.11 4.97
N LEU A 352 -25.01 37.77 4.92
CA LEU A 352 -26.13 36.85 4.76
C LEU A 352 -26.66 36.41 6.14
N PRO A 353 -27.94 35.99 6.24
CA PRO A 353 -28.52 35.52 7.50
C PRO A 353 -27.82 34.30 8.05
N ILE A 354 -27.70 34.22 9.38
CA ILE A 354 -27.20 33.08 10.11
C ILE A 354 -28.29 32.59 11.06
N ILE A 355 -28.79 31.39 10.87
CA ILE A 355 -29.86 30.80 11.67
C ILE A 355 -29.33 29.53 12.37
N GLN A 356 -29.25 29.60 13.69
CA GLN A 356 -28.85 28.45 14.51
C GLN A 356 -29.99 27.45 14.60
N VAL A 357 -29.75 26.20 14.24
CA VAL A 357 -30.74 25.08 14.29
C VAL A 357 -30.34 23.95 15.22
N ILE A 358 -29.10 23.93 15.70
CA ILE A 358 -28.66 23.00 16.74
C ILE A 358 -28.06 23.81 17.87
N ALA A 359 -28.52 23.58 19.09
CA ALA A 359 -28.07 24.27 20.27
C ALA A 359 -27.68 23.29 21.39
N LYS A 360 -26.66 23.65 22.15
CA LYS A 360 -26.35 22.98 23.40
C LYS A 360 -27.45 23.34 24.41
N ASP A 361 -28.05 22.31 24.99
CA ASP A 361 -29.11 22.44 26.00
C ASP A 361 -30.36 23.24 25.50
N GLY A 362 -30.59 23.27 24.16
CA GLY A 362 -31.76 23.95 23.56
C GLY A 362 -31.75 25.48 23.63
N LYS A 363 -30.61 26.09 23.93
CA LYS A 363 -30.50 27.57 24.04
C LYS A 363 -29.76 28.16 22.86
N GLU A 364 -30.37 29.12 22.20
CA GLU A 364 -29.78 29.86 21.09
C GLU A 364 -28.61 30.77 21.57
N ILE A 365 -27.57 30.87 20.76
CA ILE A 365 -26.41 31.71 21.02
C ILE A 365 -26.71 33.12 20.49
N GLU A 366 -26.89 34.10 21.37
CA GLU A 366 -26.97 35.48 20.97
C GLU A 366 -25.64 35.96 20.38
N ASN A 367 -25.64 36.52 19.17
CA ASN A 367 -24.45 37.03 18.48
C ASN A 367 -23.35 35.99 18.24
N MET A 368 -23.60 34.99 17.39
CA MET A 368 -22.59 34.00 17.01
C MET A 368 -21.35 34.68 16.40
N THR A 369 -20.19 34.37 16.98
CA THR A 369 -18.88 34.82 16.50
C THR A 369 -18.17 33.78 15.67
N GLU A 370 -18.60 32.53 15.78
CA GLU A 370 -18.10 31.33 15.09
C GLU A 370 -19.24 30.33 14.86
N ALA A 371 -19.07 29.38 13.95
CA ALA A 371 -20.06 28.34 13.71
C ALA A 371 -20.10 27.36 14.90
N TYR A 372 -21.31 26.87 15.24
CA TYR A 372 -21.47 25.76 16.19
C TYR A 372 -21.38 24.45 15.44
N THR A 373 -20.19 23.84 15.40
CA THR A 373 -19.88 22.63 14.62
C THR A 373 -20.01 21.33 15.39
N GLU A 374 -20.44 21.35 16.64
CA GLU A 374 -20.66 20.17 17.46
C GLU A 374 -21.63 19.19 16.81
N ALA A 375 -21.32 17.90 16.92
CA ALA A 375 -22.06 16.84 16.25
C ALA A 375 -23.45 16.55 16.88
N SER A 376 -23.68 16.98 18.12
CA SER A 376 -24.89 16.70 18.89
C SER A 376 -25.41 17.96 19.54
N GLY A 377 -26.71 17.99 19.78
CA GLY A 377 -27.42 19.05 20.44
C GLY A 377 -28.91 19.00 20.17
N THR A 378 -29.69 19.87 20.83
CA THR A 378 -31.13 19.93 20.65
C THR A 378 -31.49 20.80 19.46
N MET A 379 -32.37 20.32 18.60
CA MET A 379 -32.88 21.08 17.46
C MET A 379 -33.73 22.28 17.95
N ILE A 380 -33.42 23.46 17.39
CA ILE A 380 -34.15 24.75 17.59
C ILE A 380 -34.41 25.38 16.22
N ASN A 381 -35.30 26.32 16.11
CA ASN A 381 -35.61 27.01 14.84
C ASN A 381 -35.89 26.09 13.64
N SER A 382 -36.36 24.87 13.90
CA SER A 382 -36.47 23.77 12.94
C SER A 382 -37.91 23.21 12.83
N GLY A 383 -38.91 24.04 13.06
CA GLY A 383 -40.32 23.66 12.92
C GLY A 383 -40.67 22.44 13.73
N GLU A 384 -41.20 21.41 13.07
CA GLU A 384 -41.59 20.12 13.71
C GLU A 384 -40.41 19.31 14.25
N TRP A 385 -39.16 19.62 13.86
CA TRP A 385 -37.96 18.97 14.39
C TRP A 385 -37.46 19.62 15.70
N ASN A 386 -38.08 20.71 16.16
CA ASN A 386 -37.70 21.33 17.42
C ASN A 386 -37.77 20.38 18.60
N GLY A 387 -36.75 20.38 19.43
CA GLY A 387 -36.65 19.50 20.61
C GLY A 387 -36.08 18.12 20.34
N MET A 388 -35.91 17.74 19.06
CA MET A 388 -35.25 16.49 18.72
C MET A 388 -33.75 16.57 18.95
N GLU A 389 -33.13 15.41 19.21
CA GLU A 389 -31.66 15.30 19.28
C GLU A 389 -31.07 15.25 17.86
N SER A 390 -30.13 16.12 17.53
CA SER A 390 -29.58 16.28 16.17
C SER A 390 -28.88 15.01 15.67
N SER A 391 -28.20 14.27 16.55
CA SER A 391 -27.51 13.01 16.19
C SER A 391 -28.48 11.89 15.79
N VAL A 392 -29.68 11.89 16.34
CA VAL A 392 -30.78 10.98 15.98
C VAL A 392 -31.41 11.45 14.68
N LEU A 393 -31.79 12.74 14.62
CA LEU A 393 -32.40 13.35 13.44
C LEU A 393 -31.52 13.22 12.18
N LYS A 394 -30.22 13.37 12.30
CA LYS A 394 -29.27 13.17 11.19
C LYS A 394 -29.42 11.82 10.51
N LYS A 395 -29.79 10.76 11.27
CA LYS A 395 -30.00 9.41 10.73
C LYS A 395 -31.41 9.22 10.15
N GLU A 396 -32.40 9.92 10.71
CA GLU A 396 -33.82 9.79 10.35
C GLU A 396 -34.25 10.77 9.24
N ALA A 397 -33.64 11.96 9.19
CA ALA A 397 -34.01 13.02 8.23
C ALA A 397 -33.95 12.58 6.75
N PRO A 398 -32.99 11.73 6.27
CA PRO A 398 -33.02 11.25 4.90
C PRO A 398 -34.31 10.51 4.54
N ALA A 399 -34.82 9.67 5.43
CA ALA A 399 -36.07 8.96 5.21
C ALA A 399 -37.29 9.91 5.27
N MET A 400 -37.26 10.92 6.15
CA MET A 400 -38.31 11.94 6.23
C MET A 400 -38.38 12.81 4.96
N ILE A 401 -37.23 13.17 4.40
CA ILE A 401 -37.09 13.93 3.15
C ILE A 401 -37.66 13.12 1.98
N GLU A 402 -37.35 11.84 1.90
CA GLU A 402 -37.87 10.93 0.87
C GLU A 402 -39.39 10.74 0.99
N ALA A 403 -39.90 10.50 2.20
CA ALA A 403 -41.32 10.35 2.46
C ALA A 403 -42.16 11.60 2.08
N ARG A 404 -41.55 12.80 2.11
CA ARG A 404 -42.18 14.06 1.68
C ARG A 404 -42.10 14.34 0.19
N GLY A 405 -41.33 13.52 -0.56
CA GLY A 405 -41.10 13.73 -1.98
C GLY A 405 -40.28 14.96 -2.33
N ILE A 406 -39.52 15.50 -1.37
CA ILE A 406 -38.64 16.69 -1.55
C ILE A 406 -37.18 16.32 -1.79
N GLY A 407 -36.90 15.01 -1.92
CA GLY A 407 -35.56 14.47 -2.15
C GLY A 407 -35.55 12.96 -2.00
N LYS A 408 -34.37 12.39 -1.84
CA LYS A 408 -34.19 10.94 -1.62
C LYS A 408 -33.02 10.66 -0.69
N LYS A 409 -33.14 9.57 0.07
CA LYS A 409 -32.01 9.00 0.80
C LYS A 409 -30.94 8.56 -0.18
N THR A 410 -29.70 8.97 0.04
CA THR A 410 -28.60 8.71 -0.91
C THR A 410 -27.32 8.34 -0.20
N VAL A 411 -26.63 7.36 -0.74
CA VAL A 411 -25.25 7.03 -0.38
C VAL A 411 -24.34 7.65 -1.46
N ASN A 412 -23.33 8.38 -1.05
CA ASN A 412 -22.36 8.97 -1.94
C ASN A 412 -20.94 8.50 -1.60
N TYR A 413 -20.04 8.55 -2.56
CA TYR A 413 -18.64 8.17 -2.43
C TYR A 413 -17.75 9.33 -2.87
N LYS A 414 -16.62 9.50 -2.19
CA LYS A 414 -15.57 10.43 -2.64
C LYS A 414 -14.82 9.89 -3.86
N LEU A 415 -14.69 8.56 -3.94
CA LEU A 415 -14.07 7.86 -5.07
C LEU A 415 -14.67 8.35 -6.38
N ARG A 416 -13.81 8.59 -7.36
CA ARG A 416 -14.21 8.96 -8.75
C ARG A 416 -13.76 7.86 -9.69
N ASP A 417 -14.39 7.84 -10.87
CA ASP A 417 -13.97 6.95 -11.94
C ASP A 417 -12.53 7.20 -12.33
N TRP A 418 -11.84 6.15 -12.63
CA TRP A 418 -10.41 6.17 -12.90
C TRP A 418 -10.12 6.77 -14.27
N VAL A 419 -9.38 7.89 -14.32
CA VAL A 419 -8.87 8.50 -15.56
C VAL A 419 -7.81 7.61 -16.17
N PHE A 420 -8.13 6.94 -17.28
CA PHE A 420 -7.36 5.80 -17.75
C PHE A 420 -6.45 6.12 -18.95
N SER A 421 -6.73 7.12 -19.77
CA SER A 421 -5.87 7.47 -20.92
C SER A 421 -4.70 8.37 -20.56
N ARG A 422 -3.57 8.15 -21.28
CA ARG A 422 -2.35 8.95 -21.18
C ARG A 422 -1.93 9.45 -22.56
N GLN A 423 -1.54 10.71 -22.64
CA GLN A 423 -1.08 11.39 -23.86
C GLN A 423 0.41 11.16 -24.03
N ARG A 424 0.81 9.88 -24.00
CA ARG A 424 2.19 9.43 -24.01
C ARG A 424 2.36 8.30 -25.02
N TYR A 425 3.58 8.10 -25.52
CA TYR A 425 3.92 7.02 -26.43
C TYR A 425 4.14 5.69 -25.73
N TRP A 426 4.91 5.70 -24.63
CA TRP A 426 5.37 4.47 -23.98
C TRP A 426 4.34 3.92 -22.99
N GLY A 427 3.37 3.19 -23.51
CA GLY A 427 2.30 2.54 -22.76
C GLY A 427 1.54 1.56 -23.66
N GLU A 428 0.70 0.71 -23.09
CA GLU A 428 -0.15 -0.19 -23.83
C GLU A 428 -1.13 0.62 -24.70
N PRO A 429 -1.19 0.40 -26.02
CA PRO A 429 -2.20 1.02 -26.86
C PRO A 429 -3.60 0.63 -26.43
N ILE A 430 -4.51 1.59 -26.36
CA ILE A 430 -5.93 1.33 -26.08
C ILE A 430 -6.56 0.71 -27.35
N PRO A 431 -7.10 -0.53 -27.28
CA PRO A 431 -7.52 -1.28 -28.47
C PRO A 431 -8.91 -0.86 -28.94
N ILE A 432 -9.07 0.43 -29.28
CA ILE A 432 -10.31 1.01 -29.78
C ILE A 432 -10.07 1.66 -31.15
N VAL A 433 -11.08 1.58 -31.99
CA VAL A 433 -11.16 2.23 -33.31
C VAL A 433 -12.33 3.19 -33.31
N HIS A 434 -12.05 4.46 -33.63
CA HIS A 434 -13.07 5.51 -33.79
C HIS A 434 -13.60 5.49 -35.22
N CYS A 435 -14.81 5.06 -35.39
CA CYS A 435 -15.51 5.01 -36.70
C CYS A 435 -16.58 6.10 -36.78
N PRO A 436 -16.61 6.93 -37.83
CA PRO A 436 -17.63 7.97 -37.99
C PRO A 436 -19.07 7.43 -38.03
N LYS A 437 -19.23 6.16 -38.47
CA LYS A 437 -20.54 5.51 -38.57
C LYS A 437 -20.90 4.68 -37.35
N CYS A 438 -19.94 3.94 -36.79
CA CYS A 438 -20.19 2.96 -35.72
C CYS A 438 -19.83 3.47 -34.32
N GLY A 439 -19.19 4.65 -34.21
CA GLY A 439 -18.66 5.16 -32.93
C GLY A 439 -17.40 4.42 -32.51
N ASN A 440 -17.27 4.19 -31.22
CA ASN A 440 -16.13 3.49 -30.64
C ASN A 440 -16.30 1.98 -30.80
N VAL A 441 -15.39 1.34 -31.52
CA VAL A 441 -15.41 -0.09 -31.84
C VAL A 441 -14.16 -0.75 -31.30
N PRO A 442 -14.25 -1.80 -30.45
CA PRO A 442 -13.07 -2.49 -29.96
C PRO A 442 -12.38 -3.25 -31.09
N VAL A 443 -11.07 -3.33 -31.05
CA VAL A 443 -10.26 -4.22 -31.87
C VAL A 443 -10.70 -5.66 -31.60
N PRO A 444 -10.94 -6.49 -32.60
CA PRO A 444 -11.29 -7.91 -32.42
C PRO A 444 -10.24 -8.65 -31.57
N GLU A 445 -10.70 -9.52 -30.69
CA GLU A 445 -9.83 -10.22 -29.74
C GLU A 445 -8.76 -11.09 -30.40
N ASP A 446 -9.06 -11.65 -31.56
CA ASP A 446 -8.14 -12.44 -32.41
C ASP A 446 -7.08 -11.58 -33.12
N GLN A 447 -7.23 -10.25 -33.11
CA GLN A 447 -6.26 -9.29 -33.65
C GLN A 447 -5.39 -8.65 -32.56
N LEU A 448 -5.61 -8.99 -31.30
CA LEU A 448 -4.74 -8.56 -30.21
C LEU A 448 -3.44 -9.36 -30.20
N PRO A 449 -2.29 -8.75 -29.84
CA PRO A 449 -2.14 -7.37 -29.37
C PRO A 449 -2.09 -6.33 -30.50
N LEU A 450 -2.71 -5.17 -30.25
CA LEU A 450 -2.42 -3.97 -31.02
C LEU A 450 -1.05 -3.43 -30.57
N THR A 451 -0.04 -3.54 -31.41
CA THR A 451 1.33 -3.18 -31.05
C THR A 451 1.63 -1.68 -31.27
N LEU A 452 2.56 -1.14 -30.44
CA LEU A 452 3.11 0.18 -30.66
C LEU A 452 3.90 0.22 -31.97
N PRO A 453 3.77 1.30 -32.77
CA PRO A 453 4.63 1.50 -33.93
C PRO A 453 6.05 1.87 -33.49
N GLU A 454 7.06 1.42 -34.23
CA GLU A 454 8.42 1.92 -34.05
C GLU A 454 8.53 3.35 -34.55
N VAL A 455 9.05 4.25 -33.72
CA VAL A 455 9.17 5.68 -34.03
C VAL A 455 10.49 6.25 -33.57
N GLU A 456 11.04 7.20 -34.32
CA GLU A 456 12.24 7.92 -33.93
C GLU A 456 11.93 9.05 -32.93
N LYS A 457 10.77 9.69 -33.09
CA LYS A 457 10.30 10.80 -32.22
C LYS A 457 9.07 10.37 -31.44
N TYR A 458 9.16 10.47 -30.12
CA TYR A 458 8.10 10.06 -29.20
C TYR A 458 7.87 11.07 -28.06
N GLU A 459 8.49 12.25 -28.13
CA GLU A 459 8.35 13.29 -27.11
C GLU A 459 6.92 13.81 -27.05
N PRO A 460 6.38 14.01 -25.84
CA PRO A 460 5.01 14.49 -25.67
C PRO A 460 4.85 15.91 -26.20
N THR A 461 3.76 16.16 -26.91
CA THR A 461 3.49 17.42 -27.61
C THR A 461 3.16 18.57 -26.66
N GLY A 462 2.53 18.29 -25.52
CA GLY A 462 2.02 19.31 -24.58
C GLY A 462 0.67 19.90 -25.02
N THR A 463 0.18 19.60 -26.21
CA THR A 463 -1.10 20.08 -26.73
C THR A 463 -2.30 19.35 -26.11
N GLY A 464 -2.09 18.17 -25.58
CA GLY A 464 -3.12 17.24 -25.11
C GLY A 464 -3.31 16.04 -26.04
N GLU A 465 -2.59 16.01 -27.15
CA GLU A 465 -2.57 14.88 -28.06
C GLU A 465 -1.33 13.98 -27.82
N SER A 466 -1.51 12.69 -27.99
CA SER A 466 -0.43 11.71 -27.93
C SER A 466 0.51 11.88 -29.14
N PRO A 467 1.81 11.61 -28.99
CA PRO A 467 2.74 11.52 -30.12
C PRO A 467 2.29 10.52 -31.22
N LEU A 468 1.53 9.50 -30.85
CA LEU A 468 0.96 8.52 -31.80
C LEU A 468 0.01 9.17 -32.82
N ALA A 469 -0.65 10.28 -32.47
CA ALA A 469 -1.59 10.99 -33.37
C ALA A 469 -0.93 11.51 -34.66
N ALA A 470 0.38 11.74 -34.64
CA ALA A 470 1.14 12.20 -35.80
C ALA A 470 1.57 11.07 -36.76
N ILE A 471 1.25 9.81 -36.45
CA ILE A 471 1.69 8.65 -37.24
C ILE A 471 0.54 8.16 -38.13
N ASP A 472 0.33 8.82 -39.27
CA ASP A 472 -0.81 8.61 -40.15
C ASP A 472 -0.99 7.14 -40.59
N TRP A 473 0.09 6.44 -40.91
CA TRP A 473 0.01 5.05 -41.35
C TRP A 473 -0.43 4.09 -40.24
N TRP A 474 -0.21 4.44 -38.95
CA TRP A 474 -0.65 3.65 -37.85
C TRP A 474 -2.05 4.05 -37.37
N VAL A 475 -2.35 5.36 -37.36
CA VAL A 475 -3.65 5.90 -36.93
C VAL A 475 -4.77 5.50 -37.86
N ASN A 476 -4.57 5.64 -39.18
CA ASN A 476 -5.61 5.34 -40.14
C ASN A 476 -5.77 3.82 -40.33
N THR A 477 -7.00 3.36 -40.20
CA THR A 477 -7.37 1.93 -40.27
C THR A 477 -8.75 1.74 -40.86
N THR A 478 -9.21 0.51 -40.93
CA THR A 478 -10.60 0.16 -41.30
C THR A 478 -11.39 -0.22 -40.06
N CYS A 479 -12.65 0.16 -40.02
CA CYS A 479 -13.56 -0.19 -38.93
C CYS A 479 -13.82 -1.71 -38.91
N PRO A 480 -13.57 -2.41 -37.81
CA PRO A 480 -13.85 -3.85 -37.74
C PRO A 480 -15.32 -4.22 -37.88
N CYS A 481 -16.24 -3.26 -37.64
CA CYS A 481 -17.67 -3.49 -37.71
C CYS A 481 -18.23 -3.27 -39.11
N CYS A 482 -17.92 -2.15 -39.76
CA CYS A 482 -18.54 -1.80 -41.07
C CYS A 482 -17.58 -1.79 -42.26
N GLY A 483 -16.27 -2.03 -42.04
CA GLY A 483 -15.25 -2.00 -43.07
C GLY A 483 -14.90 -0.61 -43.64
N GLY A 484 -15.52 0.46 -43.13
CA GLY A 484 -15.29 1.83 -43.57
C GLY A 484 -14.01 2.44 -42.97
N PRO A 485 -13.58 3.60 -43.51
CA PRO A 485 -12.42 4.33 -42.94
C PRO A 485 -12.63 4.70 -41.45
N ALA A 486 -11.61 4.48 -40.65
CA ALA A 486 -11.66 4.73 -39.21
C ALA A 486 -10.27 5.10 -38.71
N LYS A 487 -10.17 5.54 -37.42
CA LYS A 487 -8.92 5.90 -36.79
C LYS A 487 -8.74 5.10 -35.50
N ARG A 488 -7.51 4.63 -35.23
CA ARG A 488 -7.16 4.03 -33.94
C ARG A 488 -7.13 5.10 -32.85
N GLU A 489 -7.46 4.68 -31.64
CA GLU A 489 -7.19 5.49 -30.45
C GLU A 489 -5.68 5.73 -30.32
N THR A 490 -5.30 6.96 -30.02
CA THR A 490 -3.89 7.38 -29.96
C THR A 490 -3.35 7.56 -28.53
N ASN A 491 -4.23 7.58 -27.54
CA ASN A 491 -3.82 7.55 -26.15
C ASN A 491 -3.40 6.12 -25.75
N THR A 492 -2.52 6.05 -24.76
CA THR A 492 -2.08 4.79 -24.19
C THR A 492 -2.65 4.59 -22.78
N MET A 493 -2.61 3.37 -22.27
CA MET A 493 -3.00 3.05 -20.91
C MET A 493 -1.96 3.56 -19.90
N PRO A 494 -2.34 3.80 -18.64
CA PRO A 494 -1.37 4.08 -17.58
C PRO A 494 -0.57 2.81 -17.24
N GLN A 495 0.63 2.95 -16.69
CA GLN A 495 1.43 1.82 -16.21
C GLN A 495 0.67 0.88 -15.25
N TRP A 496 -0.29 1.45 -14.50
CA TRP A 496 -1.14 0.71 -13.57
C TRP A 496 -2.03 -0.35 -14.25
N ALA A 497 -2.27 -0.23 -15.55
CA ALA A 497 -3.07 -1.20 -16.29
C ALA A 497 -2.43 -2.58 -16.27
N GLY A 498 -1.15 -2.68 -16.63
CA GLY A 498 -0.40 -3.93 -16.61
C GLY A 498 -0.15 -4.43 -15.19
N SER A 499 0.20 -3.53 -14.26
CA SER A 499 0.49 -3.91 -12.87
C SER A 499 -0.74 -4.31 -12.05
N SER A 500 -1.96 -4.04 -12.52
CA SER A 500 -3.18 -4.42 -11.79
C SER A 500 -3.53 -5.91 -11.85
N TRP A 501 -2.88 -6.69 -12.73
CA TRP A 501 -3.20 -8.10 -12.94
C TRP A 501 -1.97 -9.02 -13.10
N TYR A 502 -0.76 -8.50 -13.11
CA TYR A 502 0.48 -9.23 -13.43
C TYR A 502 0.71 -10.48 -12.58
N PHE A 503 0.26 -10.48 -11.33
CA PHE A 503 0.37 -11.60 -10.40
C PHE A 503 -0.37 -12.85 -10.88
N LEU A 504 -1.43 -12.68 -11.69
CA LEU A 504 -2.12 -13.79 -12.36
C LEU A 504 -1.26 -14.38 -13.47
N ARG A 505 -0.55 -13.51 -14.21
CA ARG A 505 0.23 -13.95 -15.38
C ARG A 505 1.46 -14.75 -15.01
N TYR A 506 2.08 -14.50 -13.87
CA TYR A 506 3.26 -15.23 -13.43
C TYR A 506 3.06 -16.75 -13.43
N VAL A 507 1.93 -17.23 -12.96
CA VAL A 507 1.68 -18.68 -12.83
C VAL A 507 1.36 -19.34 -14.17
N ASP A 508 1.11 -18.55 -15.23
CA ASP A 508 0.77 -19.06 -16.56
C ASP A 508 1.32 -18.18 -17.70
N ASN A 509 2.55 -17.69 -17.55
CA ASN A 509 3.16 -16.69 -18.43
C ASN A 509 3.38 -17.14 -19.89
N LYS A 510 3.33 -18.44 -20.18
CA LYS A 510 3.48 -19.03 -21.52
C LYS A 510 2.15 -19.35 -22.21
N ASN A 511 1.02 -19.09 -21.56
CA ASN A 511 -0.31 -19.33 -22.12
C ASN A 511 -0.65 -18.27 -23.18
N ASP A 512 -0.82 -18.68 -24.41
CA ASP A 512 -1.17 -17.79 -25.55
C ASP A 512 -2.69 -17.75 -25.85
N LYS A 513 -3.48 -18.60 -25.16
CA LYS A 513 -4.93 -18.75 -25.39
C LYS A 513 -5.77 -18.00 -24.38
N GLU A 514 -5.28 -17.89 -23.16
CA GLU A 514 -5.99 -17.29 -22.01
C GLU A 514 -5.05 -16.41 -21.21
N LEU A 515 -5.60 -15.43 -20.50
CA LEU A 515 -4.87 -14.60 -19.53
C LEU A 515 -4.19 -15.48 -18.48
N VAL A 516 -4.93 -16.42 -17.94
CA VAL A 516 -4.50 -17.50 -17.03
C VAL A 516 -5.49 -18.65 -17.17
N SER A 517 -5.03 -19.89 -17.22
CA SER A 517 -5.91 -21.05 -17.22
C SER A 517 -6.59 -21.19 -15.86
N ARG A 518 -7.86 -21.61 -15.88
CA ARG A 518 -8.62 -21.83 -14.65
C ARG A 518 -7.93 -22.84 -13.73
N GLU A 519 -7.37 -23.92 -14.29
CA GLU A 519 -6.64 -24.93 -13.55
C GLU A 519 -5.48 -24.34 -12.73
N LYS A 520 -4.66 -23.48 -13.35
CA LYS A 520 -3.52 -22.85 -12.67
C LYS A 520 -3.95 -21.77 -11.71
N ALA A 521 -5.00 -21.02 -12.05
CA ALA A 521 -5.57 -20.02 -11.17
C ALA A 521 -6.07 -20.66 -9.87
N ASP A 522 -6.87 -21.72 -9.96
CA ASP A 522 -7.42 -22.43 -8.79
C ASP A 522 -6.32 -23.11 -7.95
N LYS A 523 -5.23 -23.53 -8.59
CA LYS A 523 -4.13 -24.23 -7.91
C LYS A 523 -3.16 -23.31 -7.17
N TYR A 524 -2.87 -22.14 -7.74
CA TYR A 524 -1.75 -21.31 -7.29
C TYR A 524 -2.15 -19.95 -6.72
N LEU A 525 -3.37 -19.49 -6.96
CA LEU A 525 -3.86 -18.19 -6.53
C LEU A 525 -4.94 -18.32 -5.44
N PRO A 526 -5.29 -17.26 -4.71
CA PRO A 526 -4.66 -15.93 -4.70
C PRO A 526 -3.25 -15.92 -4.13
N VAL A 527 -2.60 -14.74 -4.15
CA VAL A 527 -1.29 -14.52 -3.53
C VAL A 527 -1.42 -14.63 -2.00
N ASP A 528 -0.55 -15.43 -1.35
CA ASP A 528 -0.61 -15.63 0.09
C ASP A 528 0.02 -14.49 0.88
N MET A 529 1.18 -13.98 0.41
CA MET A 529 1.89 -12.86 1.01
C MET A 529 2.33 -11.87 -0.05
N TYR A 530 1.98 -10.61 0.11
CA TYR A 530 2.41 -9.53 -0.76
C TYR A 530 3.25 -8.51 0.00
N ILE A 531 4.44 -8.21 -0.50
CA ILE A 531 5.40 -7.30 0.14
C ILE A 531 5.66 -6.11 -0.76
N GLY A 532 5.46 -4.89 -0.24
CA GLY A 532 5.64 -3.68 -1.03
C GLY A 532 5.37 -2.38 -0.26
N GLY A 533 5.63 -1.24 -0.91
CA GLY A 533 5.53 0.09 -0.31
C GLY A 533 4.09 0.51 0.02
N VAL A 534 3.94 1.23 1.13
CA VAL A 534 2.64 1.76 1.57
C VAL A 534 2.08 2.85 0.65
N GLU A 535 2.92 3.50 -0.15
CA GLU A 535 2.55 4.51 -1.14
C GLU A 535 1.55 4.00 -2.19
N HIS A 536 1.50 2.69 -2.39
CA HIS A 536 0.58 2.05 -3.33
C HIS A 536 -0.82 1.77 -2.76
N ALA A 537 -1.10 2.17 -1.52
CA ALA A 537 -2.37 1.88 -0.83
C ALA A 537 -3.62 2.27 -1.62
N VAL A 538 -3.66 3.47 -2.20
CA VAL A 538 -4.78 4.00 -2.99
C VAL A 538 -4.51 4.03 -4.50
N LEU A 539 -3.36 3.52 -4.94
CA LEU A 539 -2.95 3.35 -6.33
C LEU A 539 -3.04 1.87 -6.72
N HIS A 540 -1.89 1.23 -6.92
CA HIS A 540 -1.77 -0.16 -7.37
C HIS A 540 -2.65 -1.14 -6.57
N LEU A 541 -2.66 -1.07 -5.24
CA LEU A 541 -3.44 -1.99 -4.40
C LEU A 541 -4.94 -1.84 -4.62
N LEU A 542 -5.45 -0.62 -4.79
CA LEU A 542 -6.85 -0.37 -5.08
C LEU A 542 -7.23 -0.86 -6.48
N TYR A 543 -6.39 -0.57 -7.48
CA TYR A 543 -6.64 -0.98 -8.87
C TYR A 543 -6.56 -2.50 -9.04
N SER A 544 -5.62 -3.17 -8.39
CA SER A 544 -5.51 -4.63 -8.41
C SER A 544 -6.76 -5.31 -7.84
N ARG A 545 -7.33 -4.76 -6.76
CA ARG A 545 -8.59 -5.23 -6.18
C ARG A 545 -9.75 -5.04 -7.15
N PHE A 546 -9.82 -3.88 -7.80
CA PHE A 546 -10.84 -3.61 -8.81
C PHE A 546 -10.76 -4.59 -10.00
N TYR A 547 -9.57 -4.80 -10.55
CA TYR A 547 -9.36 -5.75 -11.65
C TYR A 547 -9.70 -7.18 -11.23
N THR A 548 -9.29 -7.59 -10.05
CA THR A 548 -9.59 -8.94 -9.52
C THR A 548 -11.10 -9.16 -9.40
N LYS A 549 -11.83 -8.21 -8.83
CA LYS A 549 -13.29 -8.27 -8.73
C LYS A 549 -13.97 -8.34 -10.09
N PHE A 550 -13.48 -7.56 -11.04
CA PHE A 550 -13.98 -7.60 -12.42
C PHE A 550 -13.74 -8.96 -13.10
N LEU A 551 -12.51 -9.50 -13.00
CA LEU A 551 -12.16 -10.81 -13.56
C LEU A 551 -12.94 -11.96 -12.88
N TYR A 552 -13.20 -11.84 -11.59
CA TYR A 552 -14.11 -12.74 -10.88
C TYR A 552 -15.53 -12.66 -11.45
N ASP A 553 -16.08 -11.47 -11.63
CA ASP A 553 -17.46 -11.28 -12.13
C ASP A 553 -17.67 -11.82 -13.55
N ILE A 554 -16.64 -11.82 -14.39
CA ILE A 554 -16.70 -12.40 -15.74
C ILE A 554 -16.25 -13.87 -15.79
N GLY A 555 -15.94 -14.49 -14.63
CA GLY A 555 -15.68 -15.93 -14.51
C GLY A 555 -14.28 -16.38 -14.92
N VAL A 556 -13.29 -15.49 -15.02
CA VAL A 556 -11.89 -15.83 -15.31
C VAL A 556 -11.22 -16.51 -14.12
N ILE A 557 -11.50 -16.05 -12.92
CA ILE A 557 -10.94 -16.54 -11.65
C ILE A 557 -12.07 -16.79 -10.65
N ASP A 558 -11.75 -17.51 -9.54
CA ASP A 558 -12.73 -17.92 -8.52
C ASP A 558 -12.52 -17.22 -7.14
N PHE A 559 -11.77 -16.17 -7.13
CA PHE A 559 -11.53 -15.33 -5.95
C PHE A 559 -11.70 -13.86 -6.32
N ASP A 560 -12.15 -13.06 -5.35
CA ASP A 560 -12.48 -11.64 -5.55
C ASP A 560 -11.52 -10.65 -4.87
N GLU A 561 -10.44 -11.16 -4.24
CA GLU A 561 -9.35 -10.37 -3.66
C GLU A 561 -7.98 -10.94 -4.10
N PRO A 562 -7.05 -10.08 -4.52
CA PRO A 562 -5.79 -10.53 -5.13
C PRO A 562 -4.76 -11.05 -4.12
N PHE A 563 -4.69 -10.45 -2.94
CA PHE A 563 -3.63 -10.65 -1.95
C PHE A 563 -4.23 -10.92 -0.58
N THR A 564 -3.99 -12.11 -0.03
CA THR A 564 -4.55 -12.52 1.28
C THR A 564 -3.92 -11.70 2.41
N LYS A 565 -2.58 -11.65 2.44
CA LYS A 565 -1.81 -10.90 3.42
C LYS A 565 -0.92 -9.87 2.75
N LEU A 566 -0.89 -8.67 3.32
CA LEU A 566 -0.02 -7.58 2.88
C LEU A 566 0.96 -7.20 4.00
N PHE A 567 2.22 -7.05 3.63
CA PHE A 567 3.23 -6.46 4.48
C PHE A 567 3.85 -5.22 3.82
N ASN A 568 3.82 -4.09 4.51
CA ASN A 568 4.47 -2.87 4.03
C ASN A 568 5.81 -2.68 4.74
N GLN A 569 6.90 -2.76 3.98
CA GLN A 569 8.21 -2.39 4.50
C GLN A 569 8.38 -0.87 4.57
N GLY A 570 9.11 -0.42 5.60
CA GLY A 570 9.55 0.96 5.70
C GLY A 570 10.67 1.28 4.70
N MET A 571 10.86 2.55 4.40
CA MET A 571 11.92 3.02 3.50
C MET A 571 13.28 3.03 4.17
N ILE A 572 14.33 2.69 3.43
CA ILE A 572 15.71 3.04 3.81
C ILE A 572 16.01 4.44 3.28
N THR A 573 16.32 5.33 4.20
CA THR A 573 16.69 6.72 3.91
C THR A 573 18.21 6.92 3.98
N GLY A 574 18.69 7.92 3.30
CA GLY A 574 20.06 8.41 3.51
C GLY A 574 20.17 9.24 4.80
N LYS A 575 21.31 9.87 5.01
CA LYS A 575 21.58 10.74 6.17
C LYS A 575 20.49 11.80 6.36
N ASN A 576 20.12 12.07 7.61
CA ASN A 576 19.09 13.03 8.00
C ASN A 576 17.66 12.66 7.51
N GLY A 577 17.35 11.38 7.36
CA GLY A 577 16.03 10.91 6.93
C GLY A 577 15.65 11.26 5.49
N ILE A 578 16.60 11.68 4.67
CA ILE A 578 16.33 12.09 3.30
C ILE A 578 16.20 10.85 2.41
N LYS A 579 15.08 10.72 1.68
CA LYS A 579 14.88 9.64 0.71
C LYS A 579 16.06 9.55 -0.26
N MET A 580 16.61 8.34 -0.43
CA MET A 580 17.67 8.10 -1.40
C MET A 580 17.18 8.37 -2.82
N SER A 581 17.93 9.15 -3.57
CA SER A 581 17.69 9.33 -4.99
C SER A 581 18.99 9.67 -5.74
N LYS A 582 19.10 9.21 -6.99
CA LYS A 582 20.26 9.49 -7.84
C LYS A 582 20.45 10.98 -8.11
N SER A 583 19.35 11.74 -8.18
CA SER A 583 19.38 13.19 -8.39
C SER A 583 19.97 13.95 -7.21
N LYS A 584 19.90 13.39 -6.00
CA LYS A 584 20.47 13.96 -4.77
C LYS A 584 21.88 13.45 -4.47
N GLY A 585 22.37 12.47 -5.21
CA GLY A 585 23.70 11.89 -5.02
C GLY A 585 23.89 11.16 -3.69
N ASN A 586 22.80 10.75 -3.00
CA ASN A 586 22.80 10.10 -1.69
C ASN A 586 22.45 8.60 -1.73
N VAL A 587 22.57 7.96 -2.89
CA VAL A 587 22.34 6.51 -3.05
C VAL A 587 23.55 5.71 -2.60
N VAL A 588 23.27 4.60 -1.90
CA VAL A 588 24.28 3.58 -1.55
C VAL A 588 24.12 2.39 -2.50
N SER A 589 25.22 2.06 -3.19
CA SER A 589 25.24 0.95 -4.15
C SER A 589 25.38 -0.39 -3.45
N PRO A 590 24.49 -1.35 -3.71
CA PRO A 590 24.63 -2.70 -3.19
C PRO A 590 25.85 -3.43 -3.77
N ASP A 591 26.29 -3.11 -4.99
CA ASP A 591 27.45 -3.75 -5.65
C ASP A 591 28.74 -3.58 -4.83
N ASP A 592 28.99 -2.38 -4.28
CA ASP A 592 30.15 -2.11 -3.44
C ASP A 592 30.11 -2.88 -2.12
N LEU A 593 28.95 -2.93 -1.48
CA LEU A 593 28.79 -3.63 -0.21
C LEU A 593 28.88 -5.16 -0.35
N VAL A 594 28.35 -5.72 -1.43
CA VAL A 594 28.51 -7.15 -1.74
C VAL A 594 29.97 -7.49 -2.02
N ARG A 595 30.70 -6.65 -2.75
CA ARG A 595 32.14 -6.86 -2.98
C ARG A 595 32.93 -6.85 -1.67
N ASP A 596 32.65 -5.91 -0.77
CA ASP A 596 33.48 -5.66 0.41
C ASP A 596 33.10 -6.55 1.61
N TYR A 597 31.83 -6.87 1.78
CA TYR A 597 31.30 -7.62 2.94
C TYR A 597 30.64 -8.95 2.61
N GLY A 598 30.23 -9.16 1.35
CA GLY A 598 29.46 -10.32 0.89
C GLY A 598 27.95 -10.09 0.91
N CYS A 599 27.25 -10.90 0.12
CA CYS A 599 25.79 -10.86 0.00
C CYS A 599 25.08 -11.16 1.33
N ASP A 600 25.50 -12.21 2.03
CA ASP A 600 24.88 -12.63 3.29
C ASP A 600 24.99 -11.56 4.39
N ALA A 601 26.09 -10.80 4.42
CA ALA A 601 26.25 -9.68 5.34
C ALA A 601 25.30 -8.53 5.01
N LEU A 602 25.15 -8.20 3.73
CA LEU A 602 24.21 -7.15 3.30
C LEU A 602 22.75 -7.57 3.57
N ARG A 603 22.36 -8.80 3.26
CA ARG A 603 21.04 -9.35 3.56
C ARG A 603 20.71 -9.25 5.05
N LEU A 604 21.59 -9.73 5.91
CA LEU A 604 21.41 -9.62 7.36
C LEU A 604 21.31 -8.17 7.83
N TYR A 605 22.08 -7.26 7.25
CA TYR A 605 22.05 -5.87 7.65
C TYR A 605 20.73 -5.18 7.22
N GLU A 606 20.23 -5.45 6.01
CA GLU A 606 18.91 -4.97 5.55
C GLU A 606 17.77 -5.39 6.49
N LEU A 607 17.86 -6.59 7.06
CA LEU A 607 16.88 -7.13 8.01
C LEU A 607 17.10 -6.62 9.44
N PHE A 608 18.32 -6.17 9.77
CA PHE A 608 18.72 -5.75 11.13
C PHE A 608 18.57 -4.25 11.37
N VAL A 609 18.64 -3.40 10.34
CA VAL A 609 18.75 -1.94 10.44
C VAL A 609 17.61 -1.28 11.23
N GLY A 610 16.48 -1.94 11.40
CA GLY A 610 15.33 -1.48 12.18
C GLY A 610 14.11 -2.38 11.99
N PRO A 611 13.01 -2.12 12.73
CA PRO A 611 11.76 -2.83 12.51
C PRO A 611 11.37 -2.77 11.02
N PRO A 612 10.99 -3.92 10.41
CA PRO A 612 10.82 -3.97 8.95
C PRO A 612 9.72 -3.03 8.43
N GLU A 613 8.71 -2.72 9.23
CA GLU A 613 7.58 -1.83 8.91
C GLU A 613 7.89 -0.34 9.07
N LEU A 614 9.01 0.02 9.70
CA LEU A 614 9.40 1.40 9.96
C LEU A 614 10.51 1.86 9.02
N ASP A 615 10.50 3.17 8.73
CA ASP A 615 11.62 3.80 8.03
C ASP A 615 12.90 3.73 8.87
N ALA A 616 14.04 3.53 8.23
CA ALA A 616 15.32 3.47 8.88
C ALA A 616 16.39 4.28 8.10
N GLU A 617 17.26 4.95 8.83
CA GLU A 617 18.40 5.64 8.25
C GLU A 617 19.56 4.65 8.04
N TRP A 618 20.17 4.69 6.85
CA TRP A 618 21.31 3.85 6.51
C TRP A 618 22.58 4.34 7.22
N ASP A 619 23.26 3.43 7.93
CA ASP A 619 24.57 3.67 8.53
C ASP A 619 25.57 2.60 8.04
N ASP A 620 26.58 3.02 7.29
CA ASP A 620 27.60 2.12 6.72
C ASP A 620 28.37 1.32 7.80
N ARG A 621 28.40 1.78 9.05
CA ARG A 621 29.06 1.08 10.17
C ARG A 621 28.29 -0.14 10.66
N GLY A 622 26.97 -0.18 10.42
CA GLY A 622 26.11 -1.28 10.91
C GLY A 622 26.45 -2.62 10.27
N ILE A 623 26.83 -2.64 8.98
CA ILE A 623 27.17 -3.87 8.26
C ILE A 623 28.43 -4.53 8.81
N GLU A 624 29.37 -3.76 9.38
CA GLU A 624 30.58 -4.33 9.99
C GLU A 624 30.27 -5.20 11.21
N GLY A 625 29.25 -4.82 12.01
CA GLY A 625 28.78 -5.59 13.17
C GLY A 625 28.25 -6.95 12.74
N VAL A 626 27.42 -6.96 11.69
CA VAL A 626 26.86 -8.17 11.10
C VAL A 626 27.95 -9.05 10.45
N SER A 627 28.89 -8.46 9.73
CA SER A 627 30.02 -9.18 9.12
C SER A 627 30.89 -9.86 10.19
N ARG A 628 31.15 -9.19 11.34
CA ARG A 628 31.85 -9.80 12.47
C ARG A 628 31.07 -10.97 13.08
N PHE A 629 29.75 -10.85 13.20
CA PHE A 629 28.91 -11.96 13.66
C PHE A 629 29.05 -13.18 12.74
N LEU A 630 28.92 -13.01 11.42
CA LEU A 630 29.05 -14.11 10.46
C LEU A 630 30.41 -14.81 10.54
N LYS A 631 31.51 -14.04 10.62
CA LYS A 631 32.88 -14.58 10.78
C LYS A 631 33.03 -15.40 12.06
N ARG A 632 32.47 -14.90 13.17
CA ARG A 632 32.52 -15.61 14.47
C ARG A 632 31.70 -16.88 14.48
N PHE A 633 30.52 -16.85 13.86
CA PHE A 633 29.67 -18.04 13.74
C PHE A 633 30.29 -19.08 12.82
N TYR A 634 30.84 -18.67 11.67
CA TYR A 634 31.58 -19.56 10.77
C TYR A 634 32.74 -20.24 11.50
N THR A 635 33.52 -19.51 12.26
CA THR A 635 34.64 -20.05 13.07
C THR A 635 34.12 -21.03 14.12
N LEU A 636 33.05 -20.69 14.85
CA LEU A 636 32.45 -21.59 15.84
C LEU A 636 32.09 -22.95 15.23
N VAL A 637 31.42 -22.95 14.10
CA VAL A 637 31.01 -24.19 13.42
C VAL A 637 32.21 -24.98 12.92
N MET A 638 33.15 -24.33 12.21
CA MET A 638 34.30 -24.97 11.60
C MET A 638 35.30 -25.54 12.63
N ASP A 639 35.43 -24.89 13.79
CA ASP A 639 36.28 -25.40 14.89
C ASP A 639 35.64 -26.57 15.65
N ASN A 640 34.34 -26.79 15.48
CA ASN A 640 33.59 -27.87 16.17
C ASN A 640 33.11 -29.01 15.26
N LYS A 641 33.10 -28.85 13.93
CA LYS A 641 32.51 -29.80 12.97
C LYS A 641 33.05 -31.23 13.04
N ASP A 642 34.33 -31.39 13.42
CA ASP A 642 35.04 -32.65 13.50
C ASP A 642 35.20 -33.14 14.93
N LYS A 643 34.67 -32.44 15.95
CA LYS A 643 34.72 -32.84 17.34
C LYS A 643 33.61 -33.84 17.66
N ASP A 644 33.93 -34.89 18.39
CA ASP A 644 32.95 -35.81 18.97
C ASP A 644 32.50 -35.30 20.35
N VAL A 645 31.63 -34.30 20.33
CA VAL A 645 31.06 -33.70 21.55
C VAL A 645 29.72 -34.35 21.84
N LYS A 646 29.56 -34.93 23.00
CA LYS A 646 28.28 -35.48 23.48
C LYS A 646 27.35 -34.29 23.85
N GLU A 647 26.09 -34.42 23.44
CA GLU A 647 25.06 -33.47 23.82
C GLU A 647 24.90 -33.37 25.35
N THR A 648 24.89 -32.13 25.87
CA THR A 648 24.62 -31.89 27.29
C THR A 648 23.22 -31.32 27.48
N LYS A 649 22.67 -31.38 28.67
CA LYS A 649 21.36 -30.76 29.00
C LYS A 649 21.34 -29.29 28.63
N GLU A 650 22.43 -28.58 28.86
CA GLU A 650 22.52 -27.14 28.56
C GLU A 650 22.52 -26.88 27.03
N MET A 651 23.15 -27.75 26.24
CA MET A 651 23.08 -27.67 24.75
C MET A 651 21.67 -27.89 24.26
N VAL A 652 20.96 -28.94 24.77
CA VAL A 652 19.56 -29.21 24.44
C VAL A 652 18.67 -28.01 24.76
N LYS A 653 18.81 -27.47 25.94
CA LYS A 653 18.01 -26.32 26.41
C LYS A 653 18.23 -25.08 25.56
N ILE A 654 19.50 -24.71 25.29
CA ILE A 654 19.83 -23.56 24.43
C ILE A 654 19.26 -23.78 23.02
N ARG A 655 19.38 -25.00 22.47
CA ARG A 655 18.86 -25.35 21.14
C ARG A 655 17.35 -25.11 21.05
N HIS A 656 16.56 -25.66 21.99
CA HIS A 656 15.12 -25.51 21.96
C HIS A 656 14.68 -24.06 22.27
N LYS A 657 15.37 -23.34 23.16
CA LYS A 657 15.13 -21.89 23.36
C LYS A 657 15.43 -21.07 22.09
N LEU A 658 16.51 -21.38 21.39
CA LEU A 658 16.84 -20.75 20.11
C LEU A 658 15.73 -20.97 19.06
N VAL A 659 15.27 -22.22 18.89
CA VAL A 659 14.19 -22.53 17.94
C VAL A 659 12.93 -21.73 18.30
N TYR A 660 12.50 -21.77 19.57
CA TYR A 660 11.32 -21.08 20.03
C TYR A 660 11.40 -19.57 19.82
N ASP A 661 12.48 -18.95 20.26
CA ASP A 661 12.65 -17.50 20.19
C ASP A 661 12.71 -17.00 18.74
N ILE A 662 13.42 -17.71 17.86
CA ILE A 662 13.55 -17.35 16.46
C ILE A 662 12.22 -17.53 15.72
N GLU A 663 11.53 -18.66 15.94
CA GLU A 663 10.23 -18.92 15.32
C GLU A 663 9.18 -17.86 15.71
N GLN A 664 9.06 -17.56 17.02
CA GLN A 664 8.11 -16.55 17.51
C GLN A 664 8.37 -15.15 16.90
N ARG A 665 9.64 -14.76 16.82
CA ARG A 665 10.02 -13.47 16.23
C ARG A 665 9.79 -13.46 14.72
N PHE A 666 10.00 -14.58 14.05
CA PHE A 666 9.78 -14.73 12.62
C PHE A 666 8.28 -14.65 12.29
N ASP A 667 7.44 -15.39 13.01
CA ASP A 667 5.99 -15.39 12.82
C ASP A 667 5.37 -14.02 13.10
N GLN A 668 5.96 -13.25 14.02
CA GLN A 668 5.59 -11.84 14.28
C GLN A 668 6.19 -10.86 13.27
N PHE A 669 6.95 -11.32 12.29
CA PHE A 669 7.66 -10.49 11.32
C PHE A 669 8.68 -9.52 11.94
N SER A 670 9.15 -9.79 13.17
CA SER A 670 10.14 -8.97 13.90
C SER A 670 11.56 -9.32 13.49
N LEU A 671 11.89 -9.18 12.20
CA LEU A 671 13.10 -9.70 11.58
C LEU A 671 14.40 -9.11 12.16
N ASN A 672 14.38 -7.85 12.55
CA ASN A 672 15.51 -7.19 13.22
C ASN A 672 15.85 -7.86 14.56
N THR A 673 14.83 -8.29 15.30
CA THR A 673 15.04 -9.02 16.58
C THR A 673 15.45 -10.47 16.35
N VAL A 674 15.12 -11.07 15.22
CA VAL A 674 15.67 -12.37 14.81
C VAL A 674 17.18 -12.28 14.66
N VAL A 675 17.67 -11.27 13.93
CA VAL A 675 19.13 -11.08 13.71
C VAL A 675 19.86 -10.82 15.02
N SER A 676 19.33 -9.98 15.90
CA SER A 676 19.94 -9.78 17.24
C SER A 676 19.92 -11.07 18.07
N GLY A 677 18.85 -11.86 17.95
CA GLY A 677 18.76 -13.18 18.59
C GLY A 677 19.87 -14.12 18.15
N PHE A 678 20.15 -14.20 16.84
CA PHE A 678 21.29 -14.98 16.36
C PHE A 678 22.62 -14.51 16.97
N MET A 679 22.84 -13.23 17.09
CA MET A 679 24.06 -12.69 17.72
C MET A 679 24.17 -13.08 19.20
N GLU A 680 23.06 -12.99 19.93
CA GLU A 680 22.98 -13.37 21.35
C GLU A 680 23.26 -14.86 21.55
N TYR A 681 22.60 -15.73 20.77
CA TYR A 681 22.77 -17.18 20.88
C TYR A 681 24.16 -17.62 20.41
N ASN A 682 24.73 -16.97 19.39
CA ASN A 682 26.11 -17.22 19.01
C ASN A 682 27.11 -16.95 20.15
N ASN A 683 26.92 -15.86 20.92
CA ASN A 683 27.75 -15.57 22.08
C ASN A 683 27.60 -16.65 23.16
N LYS A 684 26.35 -17.04 23.47
CA LYS A 684 26.07 -18.14 24.43
C LYS A 684 26.74 -19.46 24.02
N LEU A 685 26.67 -19.82 22.72
CA LEU A 685 27.31 -21.04 22.22
C LEU A 685 28.84 -20.96 22.24
N ILE A 686 29.44 -19.79 21.95
CA ILE A 686 30.90 -19.60 22.07
C ILE A 686 31.35 -19.80 23.52
N ASP A 687 30.63 -19.27 24.49
CA ASP A 687 30.97 -19.42 25.91
C ASP A 687 30.73 -20.86 26.40
N LEU A 688 29.67 -21.50 25.93
CA LEU A 688 29.39 -22.90 26.22
C LEU A 688 30.46 -23.83 25.60
N ALA A 689 30.92 -23.54 24.36
CA ALA A 689 31.98 -24.30 23.69
C ALA A 689 33.30 -24.25 24.47
N LYS A 690 33.63 -23.13 25.13
CA LYS A 690 34.80 -23.00 26.00
C LYS A 690 34.65 -23.84 27.27
N LYS A 691 33.44 -23.87 27.85
CA LYS A 691 33.13 -24.58 29.08
C LYS A 691 33.11 -26.10 28.86
N GLU A 692 32.45 -26.55 27.82
CA GLU A 692 32.19 -27.98 27.54
C GLU A 692 33.21 -28.61 26.56
N GLY A 693 34.22 -27.85 26.07
CA GLY A 693 35.20 -28.29 25.10
C GLY A 693 34.76 -28.32 23.65
N GLY A 694 33.51 -27.98 23.38
CA GLY A 694 32.90 -27.89 22.05
C GLY A 694 31.38 -27.81 22.10
N ILE A 695 30.75 -27.84 20.95
CA ILE A 695 29.29 -27.91 20.78
C ILE A 695 28.95 -29.16 19.94
N ASP A 696 27.87 -29.84 20.31
CA ASP A 696 27.37 -31.00 19.58
C ASP A 696 26.87 -30.65 18.20
N LYS A 697 26.88 -31.59 17.26
CA LYS A 697 26.51 -31.38 15.86
C LYS A 697 25.04 -31.01 15.65
N GLU A 698 24.14 -31.54 16.49
CA GLU A 698 22.71 -31.29 16.35
C GLU A 698 22.36 -29.83 16.69
N THR A 699 22.97 -29.31 17.75
CA THR A 699 22.84 -27.89 18.11
C THR A 699 23.38 -26.98 17.01
N LEU A 700 24.54 -27.30 16.42
CA LEU A 700 25.12 -26.54 15.32
C LEU A 700 24.26 -26.62 14.07
N LYS A 701 23.76 -27.79 13.67
CA LYS A 701 22.87 -28.00 12.53
C LYS A 701 21.57 -27.20 12.69
N THR A 702 20.97 -27.25 13.89
CA THR A 702 19.77 -26.48 14.22
C THR A 702 19.99 -24.99 13.98
N PHE A 703 21.08 -24.42 14.48
CA PHE A 703 21.38 -23.01 14.27
C PHE A 703 21.61 -22.68 12.78
N VAL A 704 22.30 -23.55 12.04
CA VAL A 704 22.54 -23.37 10.60
C VAL A 704 21.22 -23.35 9.83
N ILE A 705 20.29 -24.25 10.12
CA ILE A 705 18.96 -24.27 9.48
C ILE A 705 18.22 -22.96 9.75
N LEU A 706 18.18 -22.50 11.02
CA LEU A 706 17.48 -21.28 11.41
C LEU A 706 18.08 -20.02 10.78
N LEU A 707 19.42 -19.97 10.62
CA LEU A 707 20.13 -18.84 10.01
C LEU A 707 20.02 -18.83 8.47
N SER A 708 19.81 -19.98 7.84
CA SER A 708 19.90 -20.11 6.38
C SER A 708 18.94 -19.22 5.58
N PRO A 709 17.71 -18.87 6.01
CA PRO A 709 16.88 -17.90 5.32
C PRO A 709 17.50 -16.48 5.25
N PHE A 710 18.30 -16.14 6.23
CA PHE A 710 18.95 -14.82 6.36
C PHE A 710 20.31 -14.78 5.65
N ALA A 711 21.10 -15.84 5.78
CA ALA A 711 22.44 -15.97 5.21
C ALA A 711 22.56 -17.29 4.42
N PRO A 712 21.95 -17.34 3.20
CA PRO A 712 21.77 -18.60 2.50
C PRO A 712 23.09 -19.26 2.05
N HIS A 713 24.08 -18.48 1.63
CA HIS A 713 25.36 -19.05 1.20
C HIS A 713 26.12 -19.67 2.38
N MET A 714 26.16 -18.97 3.51
CA MET A 714 26.76 -19.49 4.74
C MET A 714 26.01 -20.70 5.26
N GLY A 715 24.66 -20.65 5.23
CA GLY A 715 23.80 -21.75 5.64
C GLY A 715 24.13 -23.03 4.89
N GLU A 716 24.22 -22.98 3.58
CA GLU A 716 24.59 -24.15 2.73
C GLU A 716 26.01 -24.63 3.01
N GLU A 717 26.99 -23.72 3.11
CA GLU A 717 28.39 -24.07 3.34
C GLU A 717 28.59 -24.78 4.68
N LEU A 718 27.98 -24.25 5.73
CA LEU A 718 28.07 -24.83 7.06
C LEU A 718 27.25 -26.12 7.20
N TRP A 719 26.11 -26.21 6.51
CA TRP A 719 25.31 -27.45 6.43
C TRP A 719 26.08 -28.58 5.79
N GLU A 720 26.74 -28.34 4.65
CA GLU A 720 27.65 -29.33 4.00
C GLU A 720 28.82 -29.70 4.91
N ALA A 721 29.46 -28.73 5.57
CA ALA A 721 30.57 -28.95 6.50
C ALA A 721 30.19 -29.83 7.69
N LEU A 722 28.94 -29.78 8.15
CA LEU A 722 28.37 -30.61 9.20
C LEU A 722 27.87 -32.00 8.72
N GLY A 723 28.08 -32.30 7.43
CA GLY A 723 27.66 -33.56 6.82
C GLY A 723 26.19 -33.63 6.44
N GLY A 724 25.56 -32.49 6.23
CA GLY A 724 24.20 -32.35 5.69
C GLY A 724 24.16 -32.70 4.19
N THR A 725 23.01 -33.22 3.73
CA THR A 725 22.78 -33.50 2.31
C THR A 725 22.42 -32.20 1.59
N TYR A 726 22.64 -32.11 0.29
CA TYR A 726 22.19 -30.99 -0.52
C TYR A 726 20.66 -30.94 -0.56
N SER A 727 19.98 -29.80 -0.26
CA SER A 727 20.44 -28.53 0.25
C SER A 727 19.96 -28.34 1.69
N VAL A 728 20.48 -27.34 2.43
CA VAL A 728 19.93 -26.98 3.75
C VAL A 728 18.44 -26.66 3.67
N PHE A 729 17.96 -26.14 2.55
CA PHE A 729 16.54 -25.81 2.31
C PHE A 729 15.65 -27.04 2.00
N HIS A 730 16.24 -28.23 1.92
CA HIS A 730 15.52 -29.52 1.91
C HIS A 730 15.40 -30.13 3.30
N ALA A 731 16.03 -29.52 4.31
CA ALA A 731 15.77 -29.86 5.70
C ALA A 731 14.38 -29.34 6.13
N SER A 732 13.90 -29.83 7.28
CA SER A 732 12.69 -29.29 7.91
C SER A 732 13.06 -28.19 8.90
N TRP A 733 12.18 -27.21 9.08
CA TRP A 733 12.29 -26.28 10.18
C TRP A 733 12.31 -27.05 11.50
N PRO A 734 13.27 -26.77 12.41
CA PRO A 734 13.41 -27.54 13.64
C PRO A 734 12.20 -27.39 14.56
N GLU A 735 11.79 -28.47 15.20
CA GLU A 735 10.71 -28.46 16.19
C GLU A 735 11.21 -28.05 17.57
N CYS A 736 10.37 -27.33 18.32
CA CYS A 736 10.65 -26.91 19.67
C CYS A 736 9.97 -27.82 20.69
N ASP A 737 10.75 -28.42 21.61
CA ASP A 737 10.23 -29.07 22.82
C ASP A 737 10.22 -28.06 23.98
N LYS A 738 9.03 -27.65 24.42
CA LYS A 738 8.85 -26.68 25.51
C LYS A 738 9.29 -27.20 26.86
N GLU A 739 9.23 -28.53 27.09
CA GLU A 739 9.72 -29.12 28.32
C GLU A 739 11.25 -29.06 28.39
N ALA A 740 11.93 -29.30 27.28
CA ALA A 740 13.39 -29.19 27.19
C ALA A 740 13.94 -27.78 27.44
N MET A 741 13.10 -26.75 27.33
CA MET A 741 13.48 -25.34 27.57
C MET A 741 13.43 -24.93 29.03
N LYS A 742 12.79 -25.74 29.90
CA LYS A 742 12.61 -25.36 31.31
C LYS A 742 13.97 -25.28 32.01
N ASP A 743 14.11 -24.24 32.82
CA ASP A 743 15.24 -24.12 33.71
C ASP A 743 15.07 -25.11 34.86
N ASP A 744 16.09 -25.87 35.16
CA ASP A 744 16.10 -26.74 36.35
C ASP A 744 16.07 -25.89 37.61
N GLU A 745 16.71 -24.72 37.59
CA GLU A 745 16.72 -23.72 38.64
C GLU A 745 16.31 -22.33 38.13
N ILE A 746 15.63 -21.61 38.98
CA ILE A 746 15.17 -20.22 38.71
C ILE A 746 15.73 -19.28 39.78
N SER A 747 16.20 -18.12 39.37
CA SER A 747 16.66 -17.05 40.27
C SER A 747 15.46 -16.21 40.71
N ILE A 748 15.15 -16.29 42.00
CA ILE A 748 14.03 -15.58 42.59
C ILE A 748 14.53 -14.43 43.48
N PRO A 749 14.19 -13.14 43.16
CA PRO A 749 14.52 -12.03 44.04
C PRO A 749 13.76 -12.10 45.35
N VAL A 750 14.51 -11.90 46.44
CA VAL A 750 13.96 -11.85 47.78
C VAL A 750 13.87 -10.41 48.22
N GLN A 751 12.69 -9.97 48.52
CA GLN A 751 12.41 -8.61 48.99
C GLN A 751 12.13 -8.62 50.51
N VAL A 752 12.60 -7.57 51.19
CA VAL A 752 12.20 -7.23 52.52
C VAL A 752 11.52 -5.85 52.46
N ASN A 753 10.25 -5.80 52.84
CA ASN A 753 9.41 -4.58 52.73
C ASN A 753 9.44 -3.96 51.33
N GLY A 754 9.33 -4.80 50.30
CA GLY A 754 9.28 -4.37 48.89
C GLY A 754 10.63 -3.95 48.26
N LYS A 755 11.73 -4.02 48.99
CA LYS A 755 13.10 -3.76 48.48
C LYS A 755 13.85 -5.06 48.30
N THR A 756 14.38 -5.35 47.11
CA THR A 756 15.20 -6.55 46.84
C THR A 756 16.46 -6.52 47.73
N ARG A 757 16.69 -7.59 48.50
CA ARG A 757 17.79 -7.71 49.45
C ARG A 757 18.71 -8.90 49.17
N ALA A 758 18.18 -9.93 48.54
CA ALA A 758 18.92 -11.10 48.09
C ALA A 758 18.33 -11.67 46.82
N VAL A 759 19.01 -12.63 46.19
CA VAL A 759 18.50 -13.46 45.09
C VAL A 759 18.85 -14.91 45.47
N VAL A 760 17.88 -15.81 45.36
CA VAL A 760 18.08 -17.24 45.61
C VAL A 760 17.91 -18.01 44.31
N SER A 761 18.76 -19.00 44.04
CA SER A 761 18.59 -19.98 42.98
C SER A 761 17.93 -21.21 43.57
N LEU A 762 16.74 -21.54 43.03
CA LEU A 762 15.92 -22.63 43.55
C LEU A 762 15.37 -23.48 42.38
N PRO A 763 15.10 -24.79 42.59
CA PRO A 763 14.44 -25.60 41.57
C PRO A 763 13.19 -24.91 41.05
N ALA A 764 12.93 -25.05 39.76
CA ALA A 764 11.78 -24.39 39.08
C ALA A 764 10.42 -24.83 39.66
N ASP A 765 10.37 -26.08 40.18
CA ASP A 765 9.21 -26.72 40.79
C ASP A 765 9.22 -26.62 42.35
N VAL A 766 10.06 -25.74 42.93
CA VAL A 766 10.20 -25.53 44.36
C VAL A 766 8.84 -25.27 45.00
N SER A 767 8.59 -25.97 46.13
CA SER A 767 7.39 -25.72 46.92
C SER A 767 7.38 -24.30 47.51
N LYS A 768 6.19 -23.79 47.84
CA LYS A 768 6.05 -22.48 48.47
C LYS A 768 6.79 -22.45 49.79
N GLU A 769 6.72 -23.52 50.53
CA GLU A 769 7.34 -23.64 51.85
C GLU A 769 8.88 -23.57 51.73
N ASP A 770 9.45 -24.33 50.81
CA ASP A 770 10.90 -24.36 50.59
C ASP A 770 11.43 -23.04 50.04
N ALA A 771 10.68 -22.42 49.09
CA ALA A 771 11.03 -21.13 48.56
C ALA A 771 11.04 -20.03 49.62
N LEU A 772 10.05 -20.02 50.49
CA LEU A 772 10.00 -19.08 51.62
C LEU A 772 11.13 -19.33 52.63
N ALA A 773 11.45 -20.60 52.93
CA ALA A 773 12.57 -20.98 53.82
C ALA A 773 13.88 -20.48 53.24
N ALA A 774 14.18 -20.77 51.99
CA ALA A 774 15.39 -20.31 51.31
C ALA A 774 15.48 -18.76 51.25
N GLY A 775 14.33 -18.10 50.97
CA GLY A 775 14.25 -16.63 50.96
C GLY A 775 14.55 -15.98 52.31
N LYS A 776 14.08 -16.58 53.40
CA LYS A 776 14.37 -16.14 54.78
C LYS A 776 15.85 -16.30 55.11
N GLU A 777 16.44 -17.43 54.75
CA GLU A 777 17.86 -17.71 54.97
C GLU A 777 18.73 -16.71 54.18
N ALA A 778 18.45 -16.50 52.93
CA ALA A 778 19.20 -15.61 52.05
C ALA A 778 19.10 -14.13 52.43
N ALA A 779 18.04 -13.72 53.09
CA ALA A 779 17.83 -12.34 53.56
C ALA A 779 17.96 -12.18 55.08
N ALA A 780 18.46 -13.17 55.78
CA ALA A 780 18.47 -13.19 57.28
C ALA A 780 19.13 -11.98 57.91
N ASP A 781 20.23 -11.47 57.33
CA ASP A 781 20.97 -10.28 57.81
C ASP A 781 20.25 -8.94 57.51
N LYS A 782 19.17 -8.98 56.73
CA LYS A 782 18.34 -7.81 56.37
C LYS A 782 16.96 -7.81 57.03
N ILE A 783 16.65 -8.87 57.80
CA ILE A 783 15.40 -9.00 58.54
C ILE A 783 15.67 -8.42 59.96
N THR A 784 15.30 -7.17 60.19
CA THR A 784 15.56 -6.45 61.45
C THR A 784 14.35 -6.40 62.38
N GLY A 785 13.38 -7.27 62.23
CA GLY A 785 12.17 -7.31 63.04
C GLY A 785 11.39 -8.62 62.88
N THR A 786 10.13 -8.63 63.28
CA THR A 786 9.29 -9.84 63.16
C THR A 786 8.61 -9.88 61.77
N ILE A 787 8.70 -11.03 61.08
CA ILE A 787 7.99 -11.24 59.79
C ILE A 787 6.50 -11.34 60.10
N VAL A 788 5.70 -10.41 59.55
CA VAL A 788 4.24 -10.34 59.76
C VAL A 788 3.47 -10.89 58.57
N LYS A 789 4.11 -10.95 57.37
CA LYS A 789 3.50 -11.51 56.15
C LYS A 789 4.57 -12.03 55.21
N GLU A 790 4.30 -13.18 54.62
CA GLU A 790 5.15 -13.85 53.64
C GLU A 790 4.38 -13.98 52.32
N ILE A 791 4.96 -13.49 51.23
CA ILE A 791 4.37 -13.51 49.92
C ILE A 791 5.33 -14.24 48.98
N TYR A 792 4.84 -15.30 48.34
CA TYR A 792 5.55 -15.99 47.27
C TYR A 792 4.72 -15.98 46.01
N VAL A 793 5.30 -15.46 44.96
CA VAL A 793 4.75 -15.57 43.60
C VAL A 793 5.65 -16.54 42.84
N PRO A 794 5.18 -17.74 42.48
CA PRO A 794 6.00 -18.76 41.84
C PRO A 794 6.81 -18.25 40.68
N GLY A 795 8.14 -18.50 40.71
CA GLY A 795 9.10 -18.09 39.71
C GLY A 795 9.37 -16.61 39.57
N LYS A 796 8.73 -15.73 40.39
CA LYS A 796 8.85 -14.27 40.22
C LYS A 796 9.45 -13.57 41.42
N ILE A 797 8.98 -13.82 42.63
CA ILE A 797 9.39 -13.04 43.78
C ILE A 797 9.03 -13.71 45.09
N ILE A 798 9.92 -13.53 46.09
CA ILE A 798 9.63 -13.73 47.48
C ILE A 798 9.65 -12.37 48.18
N ASN A 799 8.59 -11.98 48.91
CA ASN A 799 8.56 -10.73 49.65
C ASN A 799 8.21 -10.99 51.13
N LEU A 800 9.10 -10.63 52.01
CA LEU A 800 8.98 -10.75 53.49
C LEU A 800 8.62 -9.38 54.02
N VAL A 801 7.43 -9.25 54.59
CA VAL A 801 6.97 -8.02 55.22
C VAL A 801 7.37 -8.11 56.70
N VAL A 802 8.20 -7.19 57.16
CA VAL A 802 8.82 -7.13 58.50
C VAL A 802 8.31 -5.89 59.22
N LYS A 803 7.91 -6.06 60.47
CA LYS A 803 7.59 -4.99 61.41
C LYS A 803 8.61 -4.93 62.57
#